data_f34fa7c2c94f54af1f1bc662856b8fa0
#
_entry.id   f34fa7c2c94f54af1f1bc662856b8fa0
#
_cell.length_a   1.000
_cell.length_b   1.000
_cell.length_c   1.000
_cell.angle_alpha   90.00
_cell.angle_beta   90.00
_cell.angle_gamma   90.00
#
_symmetry.space_group_name_H-M   'P 1'
#
loop_
_entity.id
_entity.type
_entity.pdbx_description
1 polymer ?
#
loop_
_entity_poly.entity_id
_entity_poly.type
_entity_poly.pdbx_seq_one_letter_code
_entity_poly.pdbx_strand_id
1 'polypeptide(L)'
;MSFKHFFCPDSVAVIGVAREKGKVGRTIFDNIIGSDFKGKIFPVNPKAKEINGYKCYPSVLEISHDVQLAVIVIPAQHISRILEECSDKGIKFAIIISAGFKEIGVKGSKREKRLIEKAGEYGIRILGPNCLGMIDTNCPINASFSAHNPLKGKISFISQSGAILTSVLDWARTSKIGFSKVVSLGNKADISENDLFESWSKDPNTDVITAYIEGVVNGRDFIRISSKASKKKPIIIIKSGNTDAGARAVSSHTGTLAGSSKAYDAAFKQAGIIRAGSIGELFDFGRAFSYQPLPKGKRVAIITNAGGPGIMATDACENNGIKLSSFENETIEKLRGTLPETANIYNPVDVLGDALADRYQNTMKIVSQDKNVDAIIVILTPQGMTEDLGTAKAIVDVMEKSSRKIPLVTSFMGGDEVMKGINYLAIKKIPNFDIPESGVKTLKVMMDQYDWKNKKPQSIPKYNVDDERVKSVLYSCKLEGRLELGELEARKILKAYRIPLSKAELARDIEQAKRIASEMGYPVVLKIVSPNILHKTDVGGIKVGVGDEKKLEESYDDILFSVKRYMPQANISGILVQEMVLEKKETIIGISEDPQFGPMIMFGLGGIYVEVLKDVSFRIAPIGKRMAREMISEIKTIQLLRGARGEKASDIDSITDVLLRVSQLVTDFPEIVEMDINPLFVKKQGKGSIVGDARIRIGG
;
A
#
# COMPACT_ATOMS: atom_id res chain seq x y z
N MET A 1 11.68 -22.85 4.57
CA MET A 1 12.93 -23.16 3.84
C MET A 1 13.74 -21.88 3.67
N SER A 2 15.05 -21.90 3.89
CA SER A 2 15.91 -20.71 3.72
C SER A 2 16.13 -20.43 2.23
N PHE A 3 15.99 -19.16 1.80
CA PHE A 3 16.27 -18.72 0.42
C PHE A 3 17.78 -18.59 0.10
N LYS A 4 18.67 -19.01 1.02
CA LYS A 4 20.12 -18.90 0.82
C LYS A 4 20.57 -19.59 -0.49
N HIS A 5 20.20 -20.85 -0.69
CA HIS A 5 20.58 -21.62 -1.87
C HIS A 5 19.82 -21.20 -3.15
N PHE A 6 18.76 -20.41 -3.01
CA PHE A 6 18.10 -19.80 -4.15
C PHE A 6 18.88 -18.59 -4.68
N PHE A 7 19.31 -17.68 -3.80
CA PHE A 7 20.03 -16.45 -4.20
C PHE A 7 21.56 -16.65 -4.31
N CYS A 8 22.10 -17.57 -3.55
CA CYS A 8 23.55 -17.87 -3.53
C CYS A 8 23.76 -19.39 -3.56
N PRO A 9 23.47 -20.04 -4.69
CA PRO A 9 23.72 -21.46 -4.85
C PRO A 9 25.20 -21.75 -5.07
N ASP A 10 25.67 -22.91 -4.60
CA ASP A 10 27.02 -23.40 -4.91
C ASP A 10 27.08 -24.06 -6.31
N SER A 11 25.91 -24.38 -6.87
CA SER A 11 25.79 -25.06 -8.16
C SER A 11 24.46 -24.79 -8.84
N VAL A 12 24.50 -24.60 -10.16
CA VAL A 12 23.34 -24.27 -11.02
C VAL A 12 23.29 -25.18 -12.23
N ALA A 13 22.15 -25.81 -12.50
CA ALA A 13 21.87 -26.47 -13.77
C ALA A 13 21.00 -25.58 -14.65
N VAL A 14 21.41 -25.30 -15.88
CA VAL A 14 20.61 -24.59 -16.88
C VAL A 14 20.06 -25.62 -17.87
N ILE A 15 18.75 -25.90 -17.76
CA ILE A 15 18.08 -26.97 -18.53
C ILE A 15 17.40 -26.35 -19.76
N GLY A 16 17.85 -26.80 -20.94
CA GLY A 16 17.41 -26.26 -22.24
C GLY A 16 18.36 -25.21 -22.81
N VAL A 17 19.66 -25.30 -22.52
CA VAL A 17 20.68 -24.42 -23.12
C VAL A 17 20.75 -24.68 -24.61
N ALA A 18 20.51 -23.68 -25.46
CA ALA A 18 20.62 -23.78 -26.91
C ALA A 18 22.08 -23.70 -27.38
N ARG A 19 22.40 -24.37 -28.49
CA ARG A 19 23.71 -24.23 -29.14
C ARG A 19 23.89 -22.85 -29.77
N GLU A 20 22.81 -22.29 -30.32
CA GLU A 20 22.80 -21.03 -31.03
C GLU A 20 22.83 -19.84 -30.07
N LYS A 21 23.65 -18.82 -30.36
CA LYS A 21 23.62 -17.53 -29.65
C LYS A 21 22.29 -16.81 -29.91
N GLY A 22 21.86 -15.99 -28.93
CA GLY A 22 20.62 -15.22 -29.03
C GLY A 22 19.33 -15.98 -28.63
N LYS A 23 19.41 -17.29 -28.40
CA LYS A 23 18.30 -18.03 -27.80
C LYS A 23 18.29 -17.84 -26.27
N VAL A 24 17.10 -17.75 -25.66
CA VAL A 24 16.92 -17.44 -24.23
C VAL A 24 17.78 -18.33 -23.32
N GLY A 25 17.71 -19.66 -23.48
CA GLY A 25 18.51 -20.58 -22.65
C GLY A 25 20.03 -20.39 -22.79
N ARG A 26 20.49 -20.00 -24.02
CA ARG A 26 21.88 -19.66 -24.23
C ARG A 26 22.26 -18.34 -23.59
N THR A 27 21.43 -17.31 -23.69
CA THR A 27 21.68 -16.00 -23.08
C THR A 27 21.78 -16.12 -21.55
N ILE A 28 20.89 -16.90 -20.91
CA ILE A 28 20.96 -17.14 -19.46
C ILE A 28 22.26 -17.83 -19.06
N PHE A 29 22.65 -18.86 -19.82
CA PHE A 29 23.89 -19.57 -19.55
C PHE A 29 25.11 -18.66 -19.68
N ASP A 30 25.15 -17.85 -20.75
CA ASP A 30 26.22 -16.87 -20.97
C ASP A 30 26.25 -15.78 -19.92
N ASN A 31 25.05 -15.32 -19.43
CA ASN A 31 24.93 -14.34 -18.35
C ASN A 31 25.45 -14.88 -17.01
N ILE A 32 25.18 -16.15 -16.68
CA ILE A 32 25.72 -16.76 -15.45
C ILE A 32 27.24 -16.83 -15.52
N ILE A 33 27.80 -17.24 -16.66
CA ILE A 33 29.28 -17.28 -16.87
C ILE A 33 29.86 -15.87 -16.75
N GLY A 34 29.22 -14.88 -17.39
CA GLY A 34 29.69 -13.50 -17.42
C GLY A 34 29.44 -12.70 -16.14
N SER A 35 28.81 -13.27 -15.15
CA SER A 35 28.48 -12.58 -13.86
C SER A 35 29.52 -12.78 -12.76
N ASP A 36 30.68 -13.34 -13.03
CA ASP A 36 31.69 -13.71 -12.04
C ASP A 36 31.22 -14.74 -11.01
N PHE A 37 30.19 -15.52 -11.35
CA PHE A 37 29.66 -16.56 -10.47
C PHE A 37 30.74 -17.58 -10.12
N LYS A 38 30.90 -17.88 -8.83
CA LYS A 38 31.98 -18.77 -8.32
C LYS A 38 31.55 -20.22 -8.15
N GLY A 39 30.25 -20.49 -8.26
CA GLY A 39 29.70 -21.85 -8.18
C GLY A 39 29.90 -22.66 -9.46
N LYS A 40 29.50 -23.93 -9.40
CA LYS A 40 29.56 -24.84 -10.57
C LYS A 40 28.34 -24.59 -11.47
N ILE A 41 28.56 -24.59 -12.79
CA ILE A 41 27.53 -24.39 -13.81
C ILE A 41 27.44 -25.64 -14.69
N PHE A 42 26.24 -26.18 -14.85
CA PHE A 42 25.99 -27.39 -15.62
C PHE A 42 24.96 -27.10 -16.74
N PRO A 43 25.39 -26.95 -18.01
CA PRO A 43 24.45 -26.92 -19.12
C PRO A 43 23.83 -28.26 -19.37
N VAL A 44 22.49 -28.29 -19.54
CA VAL A 44 21.75 -29.55 -19.84
C VAL A 44 21.04 -29.38 -21.20
N ASN A 45 21.41 -30.25 -22.13
CA ASN A 45 20.79 -30.38 -23.47
C ASN A 45 21.08 -31.77 -24.05
N PRO A 46 20.04 -32.60 -24.34
CA PRO A 46 20.24 -33.95 -24.84
C PRO A 46 20.91 -34.03 -26.23
N LYS A 47 20.98 -32.90 -26.96
CA LYS A 47 21.54 -32.84 -28.32
C LYS A 47 22.92 -32.19 -28.39
N ALA A 48 23.56 -31.88 -27.26
CA ALA A 48 24.86 -31.23 -27.21
C ALA A 48 25.82 -31.98 -26.29
N LYS A 49 27.07 -32.12 -26.67
CA LYS A 49 28.13 -32.67 -25.80
C LYS A 49 28.86 -31.57 -25.04
N GLU A 50 28.95 -30.40 -25.63
CA GLU A 50 29.67 -29.25 -25.08
C GLU A 50 29.01 -27.94 -25.53
N ILE A 51 29.02 -26.91 -24.67
CA ILE A 51 28.57 -25.55 -24.95
C ILE A 51 29.54 -24.57 -24.24
N ASN A 52 30.17 -23.66 -24.99
CA ASN A 52 31.17 -22.69 -24.51
C ASN A 52 32.31 -23.31 -23.67
N GLY A 53 32.81 -24.47 -24.03
CA GLY A 53 33.89 -25.16 -23.29
C GLY A 53 33.39 -25.91 -22.05
N TYR A 54 32.08 -25.86 -21.75
CA TYR A 54 31.47 -26.60 -20.64
C TYR A 54 30.88 -27.92 -21.13
N LYS A 55 31.21 -29.02 -20.43
CA LYS A 55 30.59 -30.32 -20.66
C LYS A 55 29.06 -30.18 -20.52
N CYS A 56 28.31 -30.58 -21.52
CA CYS A 56 26.86 -30.57 -21.54
C CYS A 56 26.32 -31.97 -21.20
N TYR A 57 25.29 -32.00 -20.36
CA TYR A 57 24.66 -33.23 -19.88
C TYR A 57 23.32 -33.46 -20.60
N PRO A 58 22.96 -34.68 -20.99
CA PRO A 58 21.68 -34.98 -21.63
C PRO A 58 20.49 -34.87 -20.67
N SER A 59 20.69 -35.13 -19.37
CA SER A 59 19.71 -34.97 -18.28
C SER A 59 20.40 -34.42 -17.04
N VAL A 60 19.64 -33.78 -16.17
CA VAL A 60 20.12 -33.33 -14.85
C VAL A 60 20.54 -34.48 -13.95
N LEU A 61 19.99 -35.67 -14.17
CA LEU A 61 20.34 -36.90 -13.43
C LEU A 61 21.76 -37.40 -13.70
N GLU A 62 22.30 -37.09 -14.87
CA GLU A 62 23.67 -37.49 -15.25
C GLU A 62 24.76 -36.58 -14.68
N ILE A 63 24.39 -35.49 -14.01
CA ILE A 63 25.35 -34.62 -13.34
C ILE A 63 25.84 -35.33 -12.07
N SER A 64 27.12 -35.62 -11.97
CA SER A 64 27.70 -36.31 -10.81
C SER A 64 27.79 -35.48 -9.53
N HIS A 65 27.59 -34.16 -9.62
CA HIS A 65 27.64 -33.22 -8.49
C HIS A 65 26.24 -32.88 -7.99
N ASP A 66 26.12 -32.46 -6.75
CA ASP A 66 24.88 -31.88 -6.22
C ASP A 66 24.54 -30.58 -6.97
N VAL A 67 23.24 -30.35 -7.20
CA VAL A 67 22.71 -29.17 -7.86
C VAL A 67 21.71 -28.50 -6.95
N GLN A 68 21.92 -27.23 -6.61
CA GLN A 68 21.06 -26.50 -5.66
C GLN A 68 19.96 -25.70 -6.36
N LEU A 69 20.23 -25.22 -7.59
CA LEU A 69 19.27 -24.42 -8.36
C LEU A 69 19.14 -24.95 -9.78
N ALA A 70 17.93 -25.14 -10.27
CA ALA A 70 17.64 -25.42 -11.67
C ALA A 70 17.05 -24.16 -12.35
N VAL A 71 17.57 -23.81 -13.53
CA VAL A 71 16.99 -22.80 -14.42
C VAL A 71 16.42 -23.50 -15.63
N ILE A 72 15.11 -23.50 -15.79
CA ILE A 72 14.37 -24.32 -16.77
C ILE A 72 13.89 -23.46 -17.93
N VAL A 73 14.39 -23.77 -19.13
CA VAL A 73 14.12 -23.01 -20.37
C VAL A 73 13.72 -23.98 -21.49
N ILE A 74 12.64 -24.71 -21.28
CA ILE A 74 12.10 -25.70 -22.24
C ILE A 74 10.60 -25.47 -22.46
N PRO A 75 9.99 -26.02 -23.53
CA PRO A 75 8.55 -25.89 -23.75
C PRO A 75 7.72 -26.38 -22.56
N ALA A 76 6.68 -25.64 -22.19
CA ALA A 76 5.86 -25.83 -20.98
C ALA A 76 5.34 -27.27 -20.78
N GLN A 77 5.05 -27.99 -21.88
CA GLN A 77 4.54 -29.36 -21.82
C GLN A 77 5.52 -30.39 -21.23
N HIS A 78 6.80 -30.09 -21.22
CA HIS A 78 7.86 -30.98 -20.73
C HIS A 78 8.30 -30.69 -19.32
N ILE A 79 7.89 -29.56 -18.73
CA ILE A 79 8.38 -29.07 -17.43
C ILE A 79 8.03 -30.02 -16.28
N SER A 80 6.84 -30.61 -16.29
CA SER A 80 6.43 -31.55 -15.24
C SER A 80 7.37 -32.77 -15.10
N ARG A 81 7.86 -33.30 -16.23
CA ARG A 81 8.85 -34.38 -16.25
C ARG A 81 10.19 -33.90 -15.72
N ILE A 82 10.63 -32.72 -16.12
CA ILE A 82 11.91 -32.16 -15.63
C ILE A 82 11.89 -31.87 -14.13
N LEU A 83 10.75 -31.47 -13.56
CA LEU A 83 10.61 -31.33 -12.10
C LEU A 83 10.78 -32.68 -11.37
N GLU A 84 10.30 -33.79 -11.94
CA GLU A 84 10.54 -35.11 -11.42
C GLU A 84 12.04 -35.44 -11.43
N GLU A 85 12.73 -35.24 -12.55
CA GLU A 85 14.19 -35.41 -12.64
C GLU A 85 14.94 -34.50 -11.63
N CYS A 86 14.46 -33.26 -11.43
CA CYS A 86 15.00 -32.33 -10.42
C CYS A 86 14.79 -32.84 -8.99
N SER A 87 13.62 -33.45 -8.72
CA SER A 87 13.33 -34.06 -7.41
C SER A 87 14.25 -35.23 -7.12
N ASP A 88 14.40 -36.16 -8.07
CA ASP A 88 15.29 -37.32 -7.95
C ASP A 88 16.75 -36.89 -7.75
N LYS A 89 17.14 -35.74 -8.32
CA LYS A 89 18.45 -35.12 -8.14
C LYS A 89 18.60 -34.39 -6.80
N GLY A 90 17.52 -34.20 -6.04
CA GLY A 90 17.51 -33.51 -4.75
C GLY A 90 17.47 -31.98 -4.86
N ILE A 91 17.17 -31.41 -6.02
CA ILE A 91 17.07 -29.96 -6.25
C ILE A 91 15.84 -29.41 -5.52
N LYS A 92 16.02 -28.29 -4.78
CA LYS A 92 14.94 -27.69 -3.96
C LYS A 92 14.44 -26.36 -4.51
N PHE A 93 15.11 -25.77 -5.47
CA PHE A 93 14.71 -24.50 -6.11
C PHE A 93 14.77 -24.57 -7.63
N ALA A 94 13.73 -24.07 -8.28
CA ALA A 94 13.67 -23.99 -9.74
C ALA A 94 13.22 -22.60 -10.18
N ILE A 95 13.85 -22.05 -11.22
CA ILE A 95 13.42 -20.86 -11.96
C ILE A 95 12.84 -21.34 -13.28
N ILE A 96 11.55 -21.10 -13.52
CA ILE A 96 10.88 -21.50 -14.76
C ILE A 96 10.69 -20.27 -15.65
N ILE A 97 11.55 -20.14 -16.63
CA ILE A 97 11.55 -19.02 -17.58
C ILE A 97 10.40 -19.13 -18.58
N SER A 98 10.07 -20.35 -18.97
CA SER A 98 9.13 -20.68 -20.05
C SER A 98 7.73 -20.13 -19.81
N ALA A 99 7.12 -19.60 -20.86
CA ALA A 99 5.71 -19.25 -20.94
C ALA A 99 4.84 -20.45 -21.37
N GLY A 100 3.51 -20.28 -21.43
CA GLY A 100 2.52 -21.28 -21.82
C GLY A 100 1.72 -21.81 -20.64
N PHE A 101 1.52 -20.97 -19.61
CA PHE A 101 0.76 -21.25 -18.40
C PHE A 101 -0.48 -20.33 -18.31
N LYS A 102 -0.88 -19.83 -17.15
CA LYS A 102 -2.14 -19.10 -16.98
C LYS A 102 -2.32 -17.88 -17.91
N GLU A 103 -1.25 -17.28 -18.39
CA GLU A 103 -1.30 -16.15 -19.33
C GLU A 103 -1.91 -16.52 -20.70
N ILE A 104 -1.96 -17.81 -21.05
CA ILE A 104 -2.64 -18.29 -22.26
C ILE A 104 -4.08 -18.77 -22.02
N GLY A 105 -4.68 -18.43 -20.87
CA GLY A 105 -6.06 -18.73 -20.52
C GLY A 105 -6.27 -20.10 -19.87
N VAL A 106 -7.50 -20.67 -20.01
CA VAL A 106 -7.96 -21.84 -19.25
C VAL A 106 -7.03 -23.07 -19.36
N LYS A 107 -6.56 -23.38 -20.57
CA LYS A 107 -5.64 -24.51 -20.78
C LYS A 107 -4.32 -24.33 -20.06
N GLY A 108 -3.81 -23.09 -20.07
CA GLY A 108 -2.59 -22.71 -19.35
C GLY A 108 -2.77 -22.74 -17.84
N SER A 109 -3.91 -22.26 -17.34
CA SER A 109 -4.24 -22.27 -15.90
C SER A 109 -4.29 -23.70 -15.34
N LYS A 110 -4.88 -24.64 -16.08
CA LYS A 110 -4.88 -26.07 -15.70
C LYS A 110 -3.46 -26.64 -15.64
N ARG A 111 -2.59 -26.22 -16.56
CA ARG A 111 -1.19 -26.63 -16.57
C ARG A 111 -0.41 -26.06 -15.38
N GLU A 112 -0.62 -24.80 -15.06
CA GLU A 112 0.00 -24.14 -13.90
C GLU A 112 -0.42 -24.80 -12.59
N LYS A 113 -1.71 -25.11 -12.43
CA LYS A 113 -2.21 -25.81 -11.24
C LYS A 113 -1.51 -27.17 -11.03
N ARG A 114 -1.41 -27.98 -12.09
CA ARG A 114 -0.67 -29.26 -12.03
C ARG A 114 0.81 -29.08 -11.74
N LEU A 115 1.42 -28.00 -12.23
CA LEU A 115 2.80 -27.66 -11.94
C LEU A 115 3.01 -27.40 -10.44
N ILE A 116 2.12 -26.62 -9.83
CA ILE A 116 2.16 -26.26 -8.40
C ILE A 116 1.97 -27.52 -7.54
N GLU A 117 0.99 -28.36 -7.89
CA GLU A 117 0.71 -29.63 -7.20
C GLU A 117 1.97 -30.52 -7.18
N LYS A 118 2.58 -30.76 -8.35
CA LYS A 118 3.80 -31.57 -8.47
C LYS A 118 5.00 -30.96 -7.75
N ALA A 119 5.19 -29.65 -7.84
CA ALA A 119 6.27 -28.96 -7.12
C ALA A 119 6.11 -29.10 -5.60
N GLY A 120 4.88 -29.03 -5.09
CA GLY A 120 4.55 -29.28 -3.69
C GLY A 120 4.85 -30.71 -3.26
N GLU A 121 4.45 -31.71 -4.06
CA GLU A 121 4.76 -33.13 -3.82
C GLU A 121 6.28 -33.38 -3.75
N TYR A 122 7.06 -32.76 -4.61
CA TYR A 122 8.50 -32.90 -4.68
C TYR A 122 9.27 -32.00 -3.71
N GLY A 123 8.59 -31.10 -3.02
CA GLY A 123 9.20 -30.14 -2.11
C GLY A 123 10.13 -29.14 -2.82
N ILE A 124 9.85 -28.81 -4.09
CA ILE A 124 10.59 -27.84 -4.91
C ILE A 124 9.87 -26.49 -4.89
N ARG A 125 10.57 -25.42 -4.53
CA ARG A 125 10.06 -24.06 -4.62
C ARG A 125 10.33 -23.49 -6.03
N ILE A 126 9.32 -22.83 -6.61
CA ILE A 126 9.36 -22.36 -8.01
C ILE A 126 9.27 -20.85 -8.10
N LEU A 127 10.22 -20.20 -8.77
CA LEU A 127 10.08 -18.84 -9.28
C LEU A 127 9.50 -18.86 -10.70
N GLY A 128 8.52 -18.03 -10.99
CA GLY A 128 7.81 -17.98 -12.24
C GLY A 128 6.51 -18.79 -12.21
N PRO A 129 6.12 -19.51 -13.27
CA PRO A 129 6.67 -19.50 -14.63
C PRO A 129 6.52 -18.16 -15.36
N ASN A 130 6.95 -18.11 -16.63
CA ASN A 130 6.85 -16.92 -17.47
C ASN A 130 7.55 -15.70 -16.84
N CYS A 131 8.79 -15.86 -16.41
CA CYS A 131 9.58 -14.82 -15.75
C CYS A 131 10.90 -14.55 -16.49
N LEU A 132 11.51 -13.39 -16.21
CA LEU A 132 12.84 -13.05 -16.74
C LEU A 132 13.96 -13.82 -16.01
N GLY A 133 13.73 -14.20 -14.75
CA GLY A 133 14.72 -14.82 -13.88
C GLY A 133 15.10 -13.96 -12.68
N MET A 134 16.30 -14.18 -12.14
CA MET A 134 16.80 -13.45 -10.99
C MET A 134 18.28 -13.06 -11.13
N ILE A 135 18.68 -11.98 -10.43
CA ILE A 135 20.04 -11.50 -10.33
C ILE A 135 20.36 -11.23 -8.86
N ASP A 136 21.51 -11.68 -8.38
CA ASP A 136 22.09 -11.26 -7.10
C ASP A 136 23.50 -10.70 -7.34
N THR A 137 23.75 -9.48 -6.89
CA THR A 137 25.05 -8.80 -7.11
C THR A 137 26.06 -9.05 -6.00
N ASN A 138 25.62 -9.61 -4.88
CA ASN A 138 26.49 -9.93 -3.73
C ASN A 138 27.02 -11.36 -3.79
N CYS A 139 26.20 -12.29 -4.30
CA CYS A 139 26.63 -13.58 -4.76
C CYS A 139 26.53 -13.53 -6.30
N PRO A 140 27.56 -13.05 -7.01
CA PRO A 140 27.41 -12.56 -8.37
C PRO A 140 26.87 -13.65 -9.30
N ILE A 141 25.54 -13.70 -9.41
CA ILE A 141 24.82 -14.61 -10.29
C ILE A 141 23.77 -13.83 -11.08
N ASN A 142 23.78 -14.02 -12.42
CA ASN A 142 22.74 -13.52 -13.29
C ASN A 142 22.02 -14.69 -13.98
N ALA A 143 21.06 -15.29 -13.27
CA ALA A 143 20.18 -16.34 -13.79
C ALA A 143 18.97 -15.73 -14.49
N SER A 144 19.19 -14.80 -15.41
CA SER A 144 18.17 -14.12 -16.20
C SER A 144 18.62 -13.92 -17.65
N PHE A 145 17.67 -13.58 -18.53
CA PHE A 145 18.00 -13.17 -19.90
C PHE A 145 18.00 -11.64 -20.07
N SER A 146 18.35 -10.89 -19.01
CA SER A 146 18.58 -9.45 -19.13
C SER A 146 19.81 -9.14 -19.99
N ALA A 147 19.78 -7.98 -20.66
CA ALA A 147 20.88 -7.58 -21.53
C ALA A 147 22.15 -7.16 -20.76
N HIS A 148 22.02 -6.74 -19.50
CA HIS A 148 23.11 -6.18 -18.71
C HIS A 148 23.06 -6.64 -17.25
N ASN A 149 24.22 -6.71 -16.62
CA ASN A 149 24.37 -6.85 -15.18
C ASN A 149 24.12 -5.48 -14.51
N PRO A 150 23.30 -5.40 -13.45
CA PRO A 150 23.13 -4.18 -12.69
C PRO A 150 24.39 -3.84 -11.87
N LEU A 151 24.56 -2.56 -11.56
CA LEU A 151 25.57 -2.13 -10.58
C LEU A 151 25.25 -2.71 -9.20
N LYS A 152 26.30 -3.05 -8.45
CA LYS A 152 26.17 -3.51 -7.07
C LYS A 152 25.68 -2.37 -6.17
N GLY A 153 24.67 -2.64 -5.34
CA GLY A 153 24.10 -1.68 -4.42
C GLY A 153 23.31 -2.32 -3.29
N LYS A 154 22.41 -1.57 -2.69
CA LYS A 154 21.65 -1.95 -1.50
C LYS A 154 20.11 -1.94 -1.71
N ILE A 155 19.67 -1.65 -2.92
CA ILE A 155 18.24 -1.66 -3.29
C ILE A 155 17.92 -3.04 -3.85
N SER A 156 16.88 -3.69 -3.36
CA SER A 156 16.34 -4.88 -4.01
C SER A 156 15.11 -4.52 -4.84
N PHE A 157 14.93 -5.16 -6.00
CA PHE A 157 13.81 -4.88 -6.89
C PHE A 157 13.05 -6.14 -7.29
N ILE A 158 11.73 -6.11 -7.12
CA ILE A 158 10.79 -7.13 -7.57
C ILE A 158 9.95 -6.56 -8.70
N SER A 159 9.76 -7.32 -9.79
CA SER A 159 8.81 -6.96 -10.83
C SER A 159 7.95 -8.13 -11.24
N GLN A 160 6.63 -7.88 -11.36
CA GLN A 160 5.72 -8.82 -12.02
C GLN A 160 5.76 -8.69 -13.55
N SER A 161 6.30 -7.57 -14.07
CA SER A 161 6.51 -7.34 -15.49
C SER A 161 7.97 -7.51 -15.86
N GLY A 162 8.26 -8.46 -16.77
CA GLY A 162 9.62 -8.65 -17.32
C GLY A 162 10.09 -7.44 -18.12
N ALA A 163 9.22 -6.83 -18.91
CA ALA A 163 9.55 -5.65 -19.73
C ALA A 163 9.91 -4.43 -18.86
N ILE A 164 9.15 -4.17 -17.80
CA ILE A 164 9.47 -3.09 -16.85
C ILE A 164 10.80 -3.37 -16.14
N LEU A 165 11.07 -4.62 -15.80
CA LEU A 165 12.33 -4.98 -15.15
C LEU A 165 13.53 -4.69 -16.06
N THR A 166 13.47 -5.05 -17.34
CA THR A 166 14.57 -4.76 -18.29
C THR A 166 14.78 -3.27 -18.48
N SER A 167 13.70 -2.50 -18.64
CA SER A 167 13.77 -1.03 -18.76
C SER A 167 14.35 -0.38 -17.51
N VAL A 168 13.96 -0.86 -16.33
CA VAL A 168 14.49 -0.41 -15.03
C VAL A 168 15.98 -0.69 -14.91
N LEU A 169 16.46 -1.86 -15.32
CA LEU A 169 17.89 -2.20 -15.26
C LEU A 169 18.73 -1.30 -16.17
N ASP A 170 18.24 -0.99 -17.36
CA ASP A 170 18.93 -0.11 -18.29
C ASP A 170 18.97 1.34 -17.76
N TRP A 171 17.83 1.86 -17.33
CA TRP A 171 17.74 3.20 -16.76
C TRP A 171 18.57 3.36 -15.46
N ALA A 172 18.58 2.35 -14.60
CA ALA A 172 19.36 2.37 -13.36
C ALA A 172 20.88 2.43 -13.61
N ARG A 173 21.34 1.85 -14.71
CA ARG A 173 22.75 1.92 -15.11
C ARG A 173 23.16 3.34 -15.49
N THR A 174 22.35 4.04 -16.26
CA THR A 174 22.61 5.44 -16.65
C THR A 174 22.50 6.37 -15.44
N SER A 175 21.56 6.10 -14.53
CA SER A 175 21.35 6.86 -13.28
C SER A 175 22.28 6.43 -12.13
N LYS A 176 23.23 5.52 -12.37
CA LYS A 176 24.20 4.99 -11.38
C LYS A 176 23.55 4.39 -10.13
N ILE A 177 22.37 3.78 -10.28
CA ILE A 177 21.64 3.11 -9.20
C ILE A 177 22.07 1.65 -9.13
N GLY A 178 22.54 1.23 -7.95
CA GLY A 178 22.97 -0.14 -7.71
C GLY A 178 21.88 -0.97 -7.01
N PHE A 179 21.80 -2.25 -7.39
CA PHE A 179 20.91 -3.22 -6.76
C PHE A 179 21.67 -4.26 -5.94
N SER A 180 21.03 -4.78 -4.90
CA SER A 180 21.47 -5.98 -4.19
C SER A 180 20.95 -7.23 -4.87
N LYS A 181 19.65 -7.23 -5.18
CA LYS A 181 18.94 -8.33 -5.83
C LYS A 181 17.88 -7.80 -6.77
N VAL A 182 17.63 -8.55 -7.85
CA VAL A 182 16.57 -8.26 -8.80
C VAL A 182 15.82 -9.56 -9.12
N VAL A 183 14.50 -9.56 -9.03
CA VAL A 183 13.67 -10.75 -9.28
C VAL A 183 12.48 -10.40 -10.16
N SER A 184 12.29 -11.19 -11.23
CA SER A 184 11.06 -11.21 -12.02
C SER A 184 10.16 -12.32 -11.50
N LEU A 185 8.97 -11.99 -10.99
CA LEU A 185 8.04 -12.99 -10.46
C LEU A 185 7.28 -13.76 -11.56
N GLY A 186 7.11 -13.17 -12.73
CA GLY A 186 6.28 -13.76 -13.78
C GLY A 186 4.86 -14.03 -13.31
N ASN A 187 4.36 -15.24 -13.55
CA ASN A 187 3.03 -15.66 -13.11
C ASN A 187 2.92 -15.81 -11.59
N LYS A 188 4.02 -15.88 -10.84
CA LYS A 188 4.12 -16.12 -9.39
C LYS A 188 3.22 -17.27 -8.90
N ALA A 189 3.48 -18.44 -9.49
CA ALA A 189 2.71 -19.63 -9.19
C ALA A 189 2.96 -20.16 -7.75
N ASP A 190 4.20 -19.99 -7.23
CA ASP A 190 4.60 -20.39 -5.87
C ASP A 190 5.33 -19.25 -5.16
N ILE A 191 6.59 -18.94 -5.53
CA ILE A 191 7.34 -17.84 -4.89
C ILE A 191 6.67 -16.51 -5.24
N SER A 192 6.29 -15.76 -4.21
CA SER A 192 5.58 -14.49 -4.31
C SER A 192 6.38 -13.33 -3.73
N GLU A 193 5.83 -12.12 -3.84
CA GLU A 193 6.35 -10.94 -3.17
C GLU A 193 6.46 -11.12 -1.65
N ASN A 194 5.56 -11.88 -1.03
CA ASN A 194 5.56 -12.14 0.40
C ASN A 194 6.80 -12.89 0.86
N ASP A 195 7.20 -13.93 0.13
CA ASP A 195 8.41 -14.71 0.40
C ASP A 195 9.67 -13.84 0.32
N LEU A 196 9.71 -12.97 -0.69
CA LEU A 196 10.84 -12.08 -0.93
C LEU A 196 10.90 -10.95 0.13
N PHE A 197 9.77 -10.35 0.49
CA PHE A 197 9.72 -9.35 1.57
C PHE A 197 10.19 -9.93 2.90
N GLU A 198 9.74 -11.13 3.25
CA GLU A 198 10.20 -11.80 4.47
C GLU A 198 11.70 -12.09 4.45
N SER A 199 12.19 -12.66 3.35
CA SER A 199 13.60 -12.99 3.17
C SER A 199 14.48 -11.75 3.18
N TRP A 200 14.15 -10.74 2.36
CA TRP A 200 14.99 -9.55 2.20
C TRP A 200 14.92 -8.59 3.37
N SER A 201 13.87 -8.63 4.16
CA SER A 201 13.81 -7.88 5.42
C SER A 201 14.91 -8.29 6.43
N LYS A 202 15.47 -9.48 6.27
CA LYS A 202 16.53 -10.06 7.12
C LYS A 202 17.92 -10.02 6.45
N ASP A 203 17.99 -9.68 5.16
CA ASP A 203 19.23 -9.71 4.37
C ASP A 203 20.10 -8.49 4.66
N PRO A 204 21.36 -8.62 5.14
CA PRO A 204 22.24 -7.49 5.45
C PRO A 204 22.68 -6.70 4.21
N ASN A 205 22.54 -7.29 3.02
CA ASN A 205 22.92 -6.65 1.77
C ASN A 205 21.80 -5.81 1.13
N THR A 206 20.62 -5.80 1.71
CA THR A 206 19.47 -5.03 1.25
C THR A 206 19.09 -3.98 2.30
N ASP A 207 19.07 -2.71 1.95
CA ASP A 207 18.61 -1.62 2.83
C ASP A 207 17.17 -1.20 2.51
N VAL A 208 16.77 -1.32 1.24
CA VAL A 208 15.46 -0.90 0.74
C VAL A 208 14.89 -1.98 -0.19
N ILE A 209 13.60 -2.26 -0.05
CA ILE A 209 12.88 -3.17 -0.93
C ILE A 209 11.98 -2.34 -1.84
N THR A 210 12.15 -2.48 -3.16
CA THR A 210 11.32 -1.81 -4.16
C THR A 210 10.56 -2.85 -4.98
N ALA A 211 9.33 -2.53 -5.40
CA ALA A 211 8.54 -3.47 -6.18
C ALA A 211 7.62 -2.78 -7.19
N TYR A 212 7.45 -3.43 -8.35
CA TYR A 212 6.35 -3.19 -9.28
C TYR A 212 5.39 -4.37 -9.21
N ILE A 213 4.15 -4.12 -8.79
CA ILE A 213 3.13 -5.16 -8.64
C ILE A 213 1.86 -4.85 -9.42
N GLU A 214 1.26 -5.88 -10.00
CA GLU A 214 -0.02 -5.85 -10.72
C GLU A 214 -1.17 -6.36 -9.84
N GLY A 215 -0.87 -7.30 -8.94
CA GLY A 215 -1.82 -7.85 -7.99
C GLY A 215 -1.12 -8.66 -6.90
N VAL A 216 -1.83 -8.98 -5.81
CA VAL A 216 -1.39 -9.89 -4.75
C VAL A 216 -2.24 -11.17 -4.76
N VAL A 217 -1.70 -12.28 -4.28
CA VAL A 217 -2.43 -13.57 -4.25
C VAL A 217 -3.26 -13.67 -2.98
N ASN A 218 -2.67 -13.36 -1.83
CA ASN A 218 -3.32 -13.40 -0.52
C ASN A 218 -3.10 -12.07 0.19
N GLY A 219 -4.12 -11.22 0.19
CA GLY A 219 -4.04 -9.86 0.75
C GLY A 219 -3.83 -9.83 2.26
N ARG A 220 -4.39 -10.80 3.01
CA ARG A 220 -4.21 -10.88 4.47
C ARG A 220 -2.75 -11.21 4.82
N ASP A 221 -2.18 -12.19 4.17
CA ASP A 221 -0.76 -12.53 4.36
C ASP A 221 0.15 -11.42 3.88
N PHE A 222 -0.20 -10.77 2.77
CA PHE A 222 0.52 -9.60 2.27
C PHE A 222 0.60 -8.49 3.34
N ILE A 223 -0.51 -8.08 3.93
CA ILE A 223 -0.53 -7.07 4.99
C ILE A 223 0.29 -7.54 6.20
N ARG A 224 0.10 -8.78 6.66
CA ARG A 224 0.78 -9.35 7.83
C ARG A 224 2.30 -9.42 7.67
N ILE A 225 2.77 -9.92 6.52
CA ILE A 225 4.19 -10.09 6.22
C ILE A 225 4.85 -8.74 5.95
N SER A 226 4.22 -7.91 5.10
CA SER A 226 4.74 -6.59 4.76
C SER A 226 4.82 -5.66 5.98
N SER A 227 3.83 -5.71 6.88
CA SER A 227 3.86 -4.93 8.13
C SER A 227 5.05 -5.28 9.02
N LYS A 228 5.45 -6.55 9.07
CA LYS A 228 6.66 -6.99 9.81
C LYS A 228 7.95 -6.62 9.08
N ALA A 229 7.96 -6.76 7.76
CA ALA A 229 9.12 -6.46 6.93
C ALA A 229 9.40 -4.96 6.86
N SER A 230 8.37 -4.11 6.68
CA SER A 230 8.49 -2.65 6.59
C SER A 230 8.95 -1.98 7.90
N LYS A 231 8.75 -2.64 9.04
CA LYS A 231 9.35 -2.23 10.33
C LYS A 231 10.87 -2.37 10.35
N LYS A 232 11.42 -3.27 9.55
CA LYS A 232 12.86 -3.51 9.47
C LYS A 232 13.49 -2.70 8.35
N LYS A 233 12.87 -2.72 7.16
CA LYS A 233 13.36 -2.05 5.95
C LYS A 233 12.21 -1.38 5.21
N PRO A 234 12.40 -0.18 4.65
CA PRO A 234 11.40 0.47 3.80
C PRO A 234 10.99 -0.44 2.64
N ILE A 235 9.69 -0.52 2.39
CA ILE A 235 9.11 -1.19 1.22
C ILE A 235 8.41 -0.14 0.39
N ILE A 236 8.84 0.05 -0.86
CA ILE A 236 8.32 1.04 -1.80
C ILE A 236 7.69 0.29 -2.97
N ILE A 237 6.43 0.57 -3.27
CA ILE A 237 5.68 -0.17 -4.29
C ILE A 237 5.03 0.77 -5.29
N ILE A 238 5.20 0.47 -6.57
CA ILE A 238 4.31 0.92 -7.63
C ILE A 238 3.25 -0.16 -7.84
N LYS A 239 1.98 0.21 -7.67
CA LYS A 239 0.84 -0.62 -8.03
C LYS A 239 0.27 -0.14 -9.36
N SER A 240 0.24 -1.01 -10.35
CA SER A 240 -0.42 -0.74 -11.64
C SER A 240 -1.91 -1.06 -11.60
N GLY A 241 -2.69 -0.53 -12.55
CA GLY A 241 -4.14 -0.74 -12.61
C GLY A 241 -4.90 0.01 -11.52
N ASN A 242 -4.60 1.30 -11.36
CA ASN A 242 -5.20 2.17 -10.33
C ASN A 242 -6.54 2.77 -10.73
N THR A 243 -6.89 2.72 -12.01
CA THR A 243 -8.16 3.17 -12.58
C THR A 243 -8.98 1.99 -13.05
N ASP A 244 -10.28 2.16 -13.24
CA ASP A 244 -11.15 1.08 -13.74
C ASP A 244 -10.67 0.54 -15.10
N ALA A 245 -10.20 1.42 -15.98
CA ALA A 245 -9.61 1.02 -17.26
C ALA A 245 -8.31 0.24 -17.06
N GLY A 246 -7.43 0.73 -16.18
CA GLY A 246 -6.19 0.04 -15.82
C GLY A 246 -6.43 -1.31 -15.15
N ALA A 247 -7.41 -1.41 -14.25
CA ALA A 247 -7.79 -2.66 -13.59
C ALA A 247 -8.29 -3.71 -14.60
N ARG A 248 -9.11 -3.31 -15.59
CA ARG A 248 -9.54 -4.18 -16.69
C ARG A 248 -8.35 -4.65 -17.54
N ALA A 249 -7.41 -3.76 -17.84
CA ALA A 249 -6.19 -4.11 -18.59
C ALA A 249 -5.33 -5.14 -17.83
N VAL A 250 -5.12 -4.95 -16.53
CA VAL A 250 -4.39 -5.90 -15.67
C VAL A 250 -5.10 -7.26 -15.63
N SER A 251 -6.42 -7.28 -15.41
CA SER A 251 -7.19 -8.52 -15.36
C SER A 251 -7.12 -9.29 -16.69
N SER A 252 -7.18 -8.59 -17.82
CA SER A 252 -7.02 -9.19 -19.14
C SER A 252 -5.61 -9.76 -19.37
N HIS A 253 -4.58 -9.10 -18.86
CA HIS A 253 -3.18 -9.49 -19.04
C HIS A 253 -2.76 -10.65 -18.12
N THR A 254 -3.20 -10.62 -16.85
CA THR A 254 -2.76 -11.58 -15.82
C THR A 254 -3.75 -12.71 -15.55
N GLY A 255 -4.97 -12.60 -16.05
CA GLY A 255 -6.05 -13.57 -15.78
C GLY A 255 -6.51 -13.61 -14.32
N THR A 256 -6.22 -12.55 -13.53
CA THR A 256 -6.58 -12.44 -12.11
C THR A 256 -7.55 -11.28 -11.88
N LEU A 257 -8.51 -11.45 -10.96
CA LEU A 257 -9.35 -10.34 -10.49
C LEU A 257 -8.48 -9.28 -9.83
N ALA A 258 -8.53 -8.05 -10.33
CA ALA A 258 -7.84 -6.92 -9.72
C ALA A 258 -8.61 -6.42 -8.49
N GLY A 259 -7.95 -6.32 -7.35
CA GLY A 259 -8.47 -5.61 -6.18
C GLY A 259 -8.63 -4.10 -6.44
N SER A 260 -9.49 -3.45 -5.69
CA SER A 260 -9.73 -2.02 -5.85
C SER A 260 -8.51 -1.18 -5.43
N SER A 261 -8.27 -0.03 -6.11
CA SER A 261 -7.19 0.89 -5.72
C SER A 261 -7.32 1.35 -4.26
N LYS A 262 -8.56 1.51 -3.77
CA LYS A 262 -8.85 1.88 -2.38
C LYS A 262 -8.43 0.81 -1.39
N ALA A 263 -8.63 -0.49 -1.73
CA ALA A 263 -8.19 -1.60 -0.90
C ALA A 263 -6.65 -1.68 -0.84
N TYR A 264 -5.96 -1.46 -1.96
CA TYR A 264 -4.50 -1.35 -1.97
C TYR A 264 -3.98 -0.19 -1.13
N ASP A 265 -4.61 1.00 -1.20
CA ASP A 265 -4.24 2.15 -0.37
C ASP A 265 -4.42 1.85 1.12
N ALA A 266 -5.54 1.22 1.48
CA ALA A 266 -5.79 0.77 2.85
C ALA A 266 -4.74 -0.26 3.31
N ALA A 267 -4.46 -1.28 2.49
CA ALA A 267 -3.48 -2.32 2.78
C ALA A 267 -2.06 -1.74 2.93
N PHE A 268 -1.65 -0.83 2.05
CA PHE A 268 -0.33 -0.19 2.11
C PHE A 268 -0.18 0.65 3.38
N LYS A 269 -1.18 1.45 3.74
CA LYS A 269 -1.20 2.20 5.01
C LYS A 269 -1.08 1.28 6.22
N GLN A 270 -1.82 0.16 6.24
CA GLN A 270 -1.79 -0.81 7.33
C GLN A 270 -0.48 -1.58 7.43
N ALA A 271 0.18 -1.79 6.30
CA ALA A 271 1.46 -2.49 6.21
C ALA A 271 2.68 -1.57 6.29
N GLY A 272 2.51 -0.23 6.33
CA GLY A 272 3.61 0.73 6.29
C GLY A 272 4.41 0.67 4.98
N ILE A 273 3.71 0.39 3.89
CA ILE A 273 4.27 0.40 2.53
C ILE A 273 4.18 1.81 1.97
N ILE A 274 5.25 2.25 1.36
CA ILE A 274 5.33 3.52 0.66
C ILE A 274 4.83 3.31 -0.77
N ARG A 275 3.77 4.02 -1.15
CA ARG A 275 3.27 3.99 -2.51
C ARG A 275 4.01 5.01 -3.36
N ALA A 276 4.69 4.57 -4.42
CA ALA A 276 5.24 5.42 -5.44
C ALA A 276 4.23 5.63 -6.58
N GLY A 277 4.10 6.85 -7.06
CA GLY A 277 3.19 7.21 -8.16
C GLY A 277 3.81 7.02 -9.56
N SER A 278 5.15 6.93 -9.63
CA SER A 278 5.90 6.75 -10.87
C SER A 278 7.18 5.95 -10.64
N ILE A 279 7.78 5.47 -11.73
CA ILE A 279 9.10 4.81 -11.68
C ILE A 279 10.18 5.77 -11.18
N GLY A 280 10.10 7.06 -11.56
CA GLY A 280 10.99 8.10 -11.04
C GLY A 280 10.92 8.17 -9.51
N GLU A 281 9.73 8.29 -8.93
CA GLU A 281 9.54 8.30 -7.48
C GLU A 281 10.02 7.02 -6.79
N LEU A 282 9.81 5.84 -7.41
CA LEU A 282 10.29 4.56 -6.87
C LEU A 282 11.80 4.61 -6.61
N PHE A 283 12.54 5.18 -7.55
CA PHE A 283 14.00 5.27 -7.47
C PHE A 283 14.48 6.44 -6.63
N ASP A 284 13.79 7.56 -6.66
CA ASP A 284 14.07 8.71 -5.81
C ASP A 284 13.98 8.33 -4.34
N PHE A 285 12.88 7.69 -3.95
CA PHE A 285 12.72 7.16 -2.60
C PHE A 285 13.74 6.06 -2.31
N GLY A 286 13.94 5.11 -3.24
CA GLY A 286 14.91 4.02 -3.10
C GLY A 286 16.33 4.52 -2.84
N ARG A 287 16.79 5.52 -3.59
CA ARG A 287 18.11 6.16 -3.39
C ARG A 287 18.21 6.84 -2.03
N ALA A 288 17.20 7.65 -1.68
CA ALA A 288 17.22 8.38 -0.43
C ALA A 288 17.27 7.46 0.79
N PHE A 289 16.44 6.43 0.82
CA PHE A 289 16.44 5.45 1.91
C PHE A 289 17.72 4.59 1.97
N SER A 290 18.35 4.34 0.82
CA SER A 290 19.61 3.59 0.76
C SER A 290 20.83 4.42 1.13
N TYR A 291 20.76 5.76 0.95
CA TYR A 291 21.90 6.64 1.07
C TYR A 291 21.88 7.47 2.36
N GLN A 292 20.71 7.78 2.90
CA GLN A 292 20.55 8.74 3.98
C GLN A 292 19.92 8.10 5.22
N PRO A 293 20.28 8.57 6.44
CA PRO A 293 19.59 8.15 7.66
C PRO A 293 18.15 8.67 7.67
N LEU A 294 17.27 8.03 8.46
CA LEU A 294 15.91 8.53 8.66
C LEU A 294 15.91 9.81 9.51
N PRO A 295 15.14 10.85 9.13
CA PRO A 295 14.96 12.04 9.96
C PRO A 295 14.24 11.67 11.27
N LYS A 296 14.70 12.22 12.40
CA LYS A 296 14.12 11.94 13.72
C LYS A 296 13.00 12.89 14.12
N GLY A 297 12.68 13.85 13.27
CA GLY A 297 11.61 14.84 13.44
C GLY A 297 11.18 15.40 12.09
N LYS A 298 10.37 16.46 12.13
CA LYS A 298 9.72 17.05 10.93
C LYS A 298 10.17 18.50 10.65
N ARG A 299 11.34 18.92 11.15
CA ARG A 299 11.85 20.28 11.00
C ARG A 299 12.97 20.27 9.96
N VAL A 300 12.76 21.01 8.86
CA VAL A 300 13.67 21.07 7.72
C VAL A 300 14.32 22.43 7.64
N ALA A 301 15.62 22.47 7.41
CA ALA A 301 16.35 23.66 7.00
C ALA A 301 16.54 23.64 5.48
N ILE A 302 16.32 24.78 4.84
CA ILE A 302 16.55 25.01 3.42
C ILE A 302 17.70 25.99 3.26
N ILE A 303 18.67 25.64 2.43
CA ILE A 303 19.80 26.50 2.05
C ILE A 303 19.75 26.65 0.53
N THR A 304 19.74 27.87 0.03
CA THR A 304 19.57 28.16 -1.40
C THR A 304 20.42 29.36 -1.82
N ASN A 305 20.85 29.43 -3.09
CA ASN A 305 21.41 30.63 -3.70
C ASN A 305 20.38 31.42 -4.53
N ALA A 306 19.10 31.04 -4.44
CA ALA A 306 18.04 31.68 -5.22
C ALA A 306 16.71 31.69 -4.44
N GLY A 307 16.06 32.86 -4.32
CA GLY A 307 14.81 33.02 -3.58
C GLY A 307 13.66 32.20 -4.15
N GLY A 308 13.48 32.15 -5.47
CA GLY A 308 12.38 31.44 -6.12
C GLY A 308 12.32 29.95 -5.74
N PRO A 309 13.35 29.16 -5.99
CA PRO A 309 13.39 27.74 -5.58
C PRO A 309 13.29 27.54 -4.05
N GLY A 310 13.80 28.47 -3.25
CA GLY A 310 13.61 28.45 -1.79
C GLY A 310 12.15 28.59 -1.38
N ILE A 311 11.37 29.46 -2.06
CA ILE A 311 9.94 29.60 -1.85
C ILE A 311 9.19 28.32 -2.30
N MET A 312 9.51 27.78 -3.48
CA MET A 312 8.90 26.52 -3.96
C MET A 312 9.12 25.37 -2.97
N ALA A 313 10.33 25.24 -2.40
CA ALA A 313 10.62 24.25 -1.36
C ALA A 313 9.82 24.50 -0.08
N THR A 314 9.61 25.77 0.31
CA THR A 314 8.83 26.17 1.48
C THR A 314 7.36 25.76 1.31
N ASP A 315 6.76 26.13 0.18
CA ASP A 315 5.37 25.75 -0.15
C ASP A 315 5.20 24.22 -0.17
N ALA A 316 6.16 23.52 -0.76
CA ALA A 316 6.16 22.07 -0.77
C ALA A 316 6.25 21.48 0.64
N CYS A 317 7.06 22.07 1.55
CA CYS A 317 7.13 21.64 2.95
C CYS A 317 5.77 21.81 3.64
N GLU A 318 5.13 22.96 3.53
CA GLU A 318 3.84 23.24 4.16
C GLU A 318 2.75 22.31 3.64
N ASN A 319 2.65 22.15 2.32
CA ASN A 319 1.70 21.25 1.66
C ASN A 319 1.86 19.77 2.07
N ASN A 320 3.06 19.37 2.48
CA ASN A 320 3.35 18.02 2.97
C ASN A 320 3.35 17.92 4.51
N GLY A 321 2.97 18.96 5.24
CA GLY A 321 2.94 18.98 6.72
C GLY A 321 4.33 18.88 7.35
N ILE A 322 5.35 19.34 6.64
CA ILE A 322 6.73 19.49 7.14
C ILE A 322 6.88 20.92 7.68
N LYS A 323 7.54 21.05 8.83
CA LYS A 323 7.79 22.36 9.43
C LYS A 323 9.15 22.88 9.02
N LEU A 324 9.25 24.15 8.68
CA LEU A 324 10.55 24.82 8.59
C LEU A 324 11.15 24.94 10.00
N SER A 325 12.45 24.69 10.09
CA SER A 325 13.18 24.86 11.36
C SER A 325 13.25 26.34 11.75
N SER A 326 12.90 26.63 13.00
CA SER A 326 13.28 27.91 13.65
C SER A 326 14.62 27.70 14.29
N PHE A 327 15.65 28.41 13.81
CA PHE A 327 17.04 28.27 14.31
C PHE A 327 17.20 28.80 15.73
N GLU A 328 18.16 28.22 16.45
CA GLU A 328 18.61 28.76 17.73
C GLU A 328 19.27 30.15 17.55
N ASN A 329 19.19 31.03 18.54
CA ASN A 329 19.78 32.38 18.46
C ASN A 329 21.26 32.31 18.13
N GLU A 330 22.00 31.36 18.70
CA GLU A 330 23.42 31.15 18.40
C GLU A 330 23.68 30.85 16.93
N THR A 331 22.80 30.05 16.30
CA THR A 331 22.86 29.76 14.87
C THR A 331 22.66 31.03 14.05
N ILE A 332 21.67 31.84 14.40
CA ILE A 332 21.34 33.09 13.72
C ILE A 332 22.52 34.07 13.80
N GLU A 333 23.11 34.24 14.99
CA GLU A 333 24.27 35.12 15.17
C GLU A 333 25.51 34.64 14.38
N LYS A 334 25.77 33.34 14.35
CA LYS A 334 26.86 32.78 13.53
C LYS A 334 26.60 33.00 12.03
N LEU A 335 25.36 32.82 11.55
CA LEU A 335 25.00 33.10 10.17
C LEU A 335 25.16 34.59 9.85
N ARG A 336 24.74 35.49 10.75
CA ARG A 336 24.92 36.95 10.60
C ARG A 336 26.39 37.37 10.49
N GLY A 337 27.25 36.72 11.25
CA GLY A 337 28.69 36.99 11.18
C GLY A 337 29.40 36.35 9.98
N THR A 338 28.74 35.48 9.25
CA THR A 338 29.33 34.70 8.15
C THR A 338 28.79 35.09 6.77
N LEU A 339 27.52 35.48 6.70
CA LEU A 339 26.88 35.83 5.45
C LEU A 339 26.84 37.33 5.19
N PRO A 340 26.77 37.79 3.94
CA PRO A 340 26.58 39.21 3.60
C PRO A 340 25.30 39.79 4.27
N GLU A 341 25.30 41.09 4.58
CA GLU A 341 24.15 41.76 5.19
C GLU A 341 22.83 41.64 4.39
N THR A 342 22.96 41.48 3.10
CA THR A 342 21.81 41.31 2.19
C THR A 342 21.25 39.85 2.14
N ALA A 343 21.97 38.91 2.73
CA ALA A 343 21.55 37.51 2.77
C ALA A 343 20.41 37.29 3.78
N ASN A 344 19.50 36.40 3.46
CA ASN A 344 18.53 35.95 4.45
C ASN A 344 19.12 34.87 5.35
N ILE A 345 19.27 35.21 6.62
CA ILE A 345 19.83 34.32 7.66
C ILE A 345 18.77 33.46 8.37
N TYR A 346 17.50 33.67 8.04
CA TYR A 346 16.40 32.85 8.52
C TYR A 346 16.09 31.74 7.52
N ASN A 347 15.28 30.77 7.91
CA ASN A 347 14.93 29.65 7.07
C ASN A 347 13.78 30.01 6.08
N PRO A 348 13.95 29.92 4.77
CA PRO A 348 15.14 29.47 4.00
C PRO A 348 16.34 30.42 4.12
N VAL A 349 17.53 29.84 4.35
CA VAL A 349 18.78 30.60 4.31
C VAL A 349 19.14 30.87 2.86
N ASP A 350 19.12 32.16 2.44
CA ASP A 350 19.53 32.56 1.10
C ASP A 350 20.95 33.04 1.12
N VAL A 351 21.85 32.24 0.55
CA VAL A 351 23.29 32.57 0.49
C VAL A 351 23.65 33.47 -0.68
N LEU A 352 22.66 33.95 -1.44
CA LEU A 352 22.72 34.82 -2.62
C LEU A 352 23.29 34.18 -3.88
N GLY A 353 22.94 34.72 -5.04
CA GLY A 353 23.31 34.18 -6.36
C GLY A 353 24.80 34.18 -6.68
N ASP A 354 25.57 35.02 -6.02
CA ASP A 354 27.03 35.09 -6.14
C ASP A 354 27.79 34.14 -5.19
N ALA A 355 27.07 33.26 -4.48
CA ALA A 355 27.68 32.36 -3.51
C ALA A 355 28.61 31.34 -4.18
N LEU A 356 29.85 31.29 -3.74
CA LEU A 356 30.83 30.26 -4.07
C LEU A 356 30.74 29.08 -3.08
N ALA A 357 31.54 28.04 -3.31
CA ALA A 357 31.53 26.82 -2.53
C ALA A 357 31.80 27.01 -1.02
N ASP A 358 32.66 27.98 -0.67
CA ASP A 358 33.03 28.32 0.71
C ASP A 358 31.82 28.88 1.50
N ARG A 359 30.97 29.69 0.87
CA ARG A 359 29.76 30.23 1.47
C ARG A 359 28.77 29.15 1.82
N TYR A 360 28.54 28.19 0.89
CA TYR A 360 27.75 26.99 1.16
C TYR A 360 28.35 26.13 2.28
N GLN A 361 29.68 25.95 2.28
CA GLN A 361 30.38 25.17 3.30
C GLN A 361 30.17 25.74 4.70
N ASN A 362 30.38 27.07 4.87
CA ASN A 362 30.25 27.72 6.15
C ASN A 362 28.78 27.69 6.63
N THR A 363 27.84 28.00 5.77
CA THR A 363 26.39 27.91 6.08
C THR A 363 26.01 26.50 6.51
N MET A 364 26.43 25.48 5.76
CA MET A 364 26.17 24.09 6.09
C MET A 364 26.75 23.64 7.42
N LYS A 365 28.00 24.08 7.74
CA LYS A 365 28.63 23.81 9.05
C LYS A 365 27.80 24.36 10.20
N ILE A 366 27.28 25.58 10.07
CA ILE A 366 26.47 26.24 11.10
C ILE A 366 25.09 25.54 11.23
N VAL A 367 24.35 25.42 10.13
CA VAL A 367 22.98 24.91 10.12
C VAL A 367 22.90 23.43 10.52
N SER A 368 23.89 22.60 10.13
CA SER A 368 23.90 21.17 10.47
C SER A 368 24.08 20.89 11.97
N GLN A 369 24.59 21.84 12.74
CA GLN A 369 24.76 21.71 14.20
C GLN A 369 23.55 22.16 15.00
N ASP A 370 22.61 22.89 14.38
CA ASP A 370 21.42 23.40 15.07
C ASP A 370 20.51 22.25 15.52
N LYS A 371 20.14 22.21 16.81
CA LYS A 371 19.35 21.16 17.43
C LYS A 371 17.90 21.14 16.92
N ASN A 372 17.44 22.24 16.35
CA ASN A 372 16.10 22.37 15.78
C ASN A 372 16.02 21.87 14.33
N VAL A 373 17.13 21.42 13.75
CA VAL A 373 17.19 20.89 12.38
C VAL A 373 17.18 19.37 12.40
N ASP A 374 16.17 18.76 11.76
CA ASP A 374 16.01 17.31 11.65
C ASP A 374 16.41 16.78 10.26
N ALA A 375 16.38 17.65 9.22
CA ALA A 375 16.84 17.37 7.86
C ALA A 375 17.23 18.66 7.14
N ILE A 376 18.06 18.55 6.10
CA ILE A 376 18.52 19.70 5.31
C ILE A 376 18.21 19.45 3.82
N ILE A 377 17.76 20.52 3.15
CA ILE A 377 17.66 20.61 1.69
C ILE A 377 18.63 21.69 1.22
N VAL A 378 19.55 21.33 0.33
CA VAL A 378 20.43 22.30 -0.33
C VAL A 378 20.02 22.45 -1.78
N ILE A 379 19.70 23.67 -2.16
CA ILE A 379 19.30 24.05 -3.52
C ILE A 379 20.42 24.87 -4.15
N LEU A 380 20.74 24.55 -5.39
CA LEU A 380 21.70 25.28 -6.19
C LEU A 380 21.12 25.51 -7.58
N THR A 381 21.08 26.76 -8.01
CA THR A 381 20.76 27.15 -9.38
C THR A 381 22.01 27.63 -10.10
N PRO A 382 22.23 27.28 -11.38
CA PRO A 382 23.37 27.71 -12.13
C PRO A 382 23.27 29.23 -12.41
N GLN A 383 24.26 29.95 -11.95
CA GLN A 383 24.47 31.37 -12.22
C GLN A 383 25.90 31.53 -12.76
N GLY A 384 26.24 32.64 -13.37
CA GLY A 384 27.54 32.82 -14.01
C GLY A 384 28.78 32.55 -13.14
N MET A 385 28.63 32.64 -11.80
CA MET A 385 29.71 32.42 -10.82
C MET A 385 29.54 31.08 -10.06
N THR A 386 28.54 30.27 -10.34
CA THR A 386 28.23 29.06 -9.59
C THR A 386 29.28 27.98 -9.79
N GLU A 387 29.84 27.46 -8.71
CA GLU A 387 30.79 26.35 -8.68
C GLU A 387 30.07 25.05 -8.29
N ASP A 388 29.43 24.36 -9.22
CA ASP A 388 28.65 23.14 -8.98
C ASP A 388 29.47 22.04 -8.30
N LEU A 389 30.63 21.69 -8.85
CA LEU A 389 31.52 20.68 -8.29
C LEU A 389 32.18 21.15 -6.98
N GLY A 390 32.53 22.42 -6.88
CA GLY A 390 33.06 23.01 -5.66
C GLY A 390 32.08 22.95 -4.51
N THR A 391 30.85 23.37 -4.76
CA THR A 391 29.73 23.30 -3.81
C THR A 391 29.39 21.88 -3.40
N ALA A 392 29.34 20.94 -4.36
CA ALA A 392 29.12 19.52 -4.07
C ALA A 392 30.20 18.94 -3.15
N LYS A 393 31.49 19.27 -3.38
CA LYS A 393 32.60 18.87 -2.50
C LYS A 393 32.48 19.48 -1.10
N ALA A 394 32.13 20.76 -1.02
CA ALA A 394 31.94 21.46 0.23
C ALA A 394 30.81 20.83 1.08
N ILE A 395 29.67 20.52 0.47
CA ILE A 395 28.54 19.83 1.12
C ILE A 395 28.97 18.47 1.67
N VAL A 396 29.65 17.66 0.85
CA VAL A 396 30.13 16.33 1.24
C VAL A 396 31.09 16.41 2.40
N ASP A 397 32.10 17.31 2.34
CA ASP A 397 33.09 17.51 3.39
C ASP A 397 32.45 17.83 4.74
N VAL A 398 31.43 18.70 4.76
CA VAL A 398 30.70 19.04 5.98
C VAL A 398 29.96 17.83 6.53
N MET A 399 29.25 17.05 5.67
CA MET A 399 28.45 15.92 6.12
C MET A 399 29.32 14.74 6.60
N GLU A 400 30.46 14.49 5.96
CA GLU A 400 31.39 13.45 6.39
C GLU A 400 32.00 13.77 7.78
N LYS A 401 32.33 15.04 8.03
CA LYS A 401 32.92 15.53 9.30
C LYS A 401 31.89 15.78 10.38
N SER A 402 30.60 15.85 10.06
CA SER A 402 29.55 16.14 11.03
C SER A 402 29.38 14.98 12.04
N SER A 403 29.34 15.33 13.31
CA SER A 403 29.01 14.40 14.40
C SER A 403 27.52 14.03 14.40
N ARG A 404 26.67 14.94 13.91
CA ARG A 404 25.23 14.71 13.77
C ARG A 404 24.93 14.05 12.43
N LYS A 405 24.32 12.89 12.48
CA LYS A 405 23.87 12.16 11.28
C LYS A 405 22.41 12.52 11.01
N ILE A 406 22.19 13.63 10.31
CA ILE A 406 20.88 14.07 9.82
C ILE A 406 20.81 13.85 8.30
N PRO A 407 19.62 13.53 7.74
CA PRO A 407 19.50 13.36 6.30
C PRO A 407 19.68 14.69 5.55
N LEU A 408 20.36 14.57 4.44
CA LEU A 408 20.59 15.64 3.48
C LEU A 408 20.08 15.23 2.11
N VAL A 409 19.31 16.10 1.48
CA VAL A 409 18.95 16.01 0.07
C VAL A 409 19.38 17.28 -0.65
N THR A 410 19.69 17.14 -1.92
CA THR A 410 20.10 18.28 -2.75
C THR A 410 19.16 18.44 -3.94
N SER A 411 19.04 19.68 -4.44
CA SER A 411 18.39 20.00 -5.71
C SER A 411 19.29 20.98 -6.45
N PHE A 412 20.26 20.41 -7.19
CA PHE A 412 21.07 21.14 -8.14
C PHE A 412 20.25 21.22 -9.43
N MET A 413 19.61 22.36 -9.63
CA MET A 413 18.66 22.62 -10.71
C MET A 413 19.40 23.06 -11.95
N GLY A 414 19.14 22.43 -13.07
CA GLY A 414 19.74 22.78 -14.36
C GLY A 414 20.11 21.58 -15.21
N GLY A 415 20.79 21.83 -16.30
CA GLY A 415 21.29 20.82 -17.22
C GLY A 415 22.80 20.57 -17.05
N ASP A 416 23.53 20.69 -18.15
CA ASP A 416 24.97 20.35 -18.19
C ASP A 416 25.85 21.10 -17.20
N GLU A 417 25.47 22.33 -16.84
CA GLU A 417 26.25 23.22 -15.95
C GLU A 417 26.34 22.69 -14.52
N VAL A 418 25.41 21.85 -14.07
CA VAL A 418 25.39 21.28 -12.70
C VAL A 418 25.75 19.81 -12.65
N MET A 419 25.98 19.18 -13.82
CA MET A 419 26.17 17.73 -13.92
C MET A 419 27.45 17.21 -13.23
N LYS A 420 28.50 17.99 -13.17
CA LYS A 420 29.74 17.59 -12.47
C LYS A 420 29.48 17.46 -10.96
N GLY A 421 28.78 18.43 -10.40
CA GLY A 421 28.36 18.42 -8.99
C GLY A 421 27.40 17.26 -8.71
N ILE A 422 26.36 17.08 -9.51
CA ILE A 422 25.39 15.97 -9.38
C ILE A 422 26.09 14.60 -9.43
N ASN A 423 26.99 14.40 -10.38
CA ASN A 423 27.75 13.15 -10.50
C ASN A 423 28.63 12.89 -9.26
N TYR A 424 29.25 13.93 -8.71
CA TYR A 424 30.04 13.81 -7.49
C TYR A 424 29.17 13.46 -6.28
N LEU A 425 28.04 14.14 -6.10
CA LEU A 425 27.05 13.84 -5.05
C LEU A 425 26.57 12.39 -5.14
N ALA A 426 26.26 11.90 -6.33
CA ALA A 426 25.82 10.51 -6.56
C ALA A 426 26.87 9.48 -6.13
N ILE A 427 28.18 9.71 -6.48
CA ILE A 427 29.29 8.86 -6.03
C ILE A 427 29.41 8.86 -4.49
N LYS A 428 29.16 10.00 -3.86
CA LYS A 428 29.22 10.19 -2.41
C LYS A 428 27.90 9.83 -1.69
N LYS A 429 26.94 9.25 -2.40
CA LYS A 429 25.65 8.80 -1.89
C LYS A 429 24.82 9.92 -1.26
N ILE A 430 24.84 11.10 -1.83
CA ILE A 430 23.92 12.20 -1.53
C ILE A 430 22.91 12.26 -2.67
N PRO A 431 21.60 12.07 -2.38
CA PRO A 431 20.57 12.08 -3.43
C PRO A 431 20.35 13.51 -3.94
N ASN A 432 20.37 13.68 -5.25
CA ASN A 432 19.99 14.92 -5.93
C ASN A 432 18.64 14.73 -6.63
N PHE A 433 17.82 15.78 -6.60
CA PHE A 433 16.51 15.85 -7.24
C PHE A 433 16.49 17.03 -8.21
N ASP A 434 15.84 16.83 -9.36
CA ASP A 434 15.80 17.86 -10.42
C ASP A 434 15.05 19.12 -9.96
N ILE A 435 14.09 18.95 -9.07
CA ILE A 435 13.29 20.03 -8.47
C ILE A 435 13.17 19.84 -6.95
N PRO A 436 13.12 20.92 -6.17
CA PRO A 436 13.10 20.83 -4.71
C PRO A 436 11.88 20.13 -4.14
N GLU A 437 10.71 20.20 -4.80
CA GLU A 437 9.48 19.52 -4.37
C GLU A 437 9.64 18.00 -4.30
N SER A 438 10.41 17.41 -5.23
CA SER A 438 10.72 15.97 -5.20
C SER A 438 11.58 15.61 -3.99
N GLY A 439 12.56 16.46 -3.63
CA GLY A 439 13.35 16.33 -2.42
C GLY A 439 12.50 16.41 -1.15
N VAL A 440 11.60 17.40 -1.08
CA VAL A 440 10.64 17.58 0.02
C VAL A 440 9.73 16.36 0.16
N LYS A 441 9.12 15.89 -0.93
CA LYS A 441 8.28 14.70 -0.95
C LYS A 441 9.04 13.46 -0.45
N THR A 442 10.30 13.34 -0.86
CA THR A 442 11.17 12.25 -0.42
C THR A 442 11.45 12.32 1.08
N LEU A 443 11.78 13.50 1.63
CA LEU A 443 11.93 13.67 3.07
C LEU A 443 10.66 13.35 3.83
N LYS A 444 9.49 13.72 3.28
CA LYS A 444 8.19 13.38 3.89
C LYS A 444 8.01 11.88 4.04
N VAL A 445 8.25 11.09 3.00
CA VAL A 445 8.09 9.63 3.11
C VAL A 445 9.14 8.99 4.04
N MET A 446 10.35 9.59 4.15
CA MET A 446 11.34 9.15 5.12
C MET A 446 10.92 9.45 6.58
N MET A 447 10.29 10.61 6.83
CA MET A 447 9.70 10.96 8.12
C MET A 447 8.56 10.01 8.50
N ASP A 448 7.66 9.71 7.55
CA ASP A 448 6.56 8.78 7.75
C ASP A 448 7.06 7.36 8.04
N GLN A 449 8.15 6.94 7.40
CA GLN A 449 8.80 5.66 7.68
C GLN A 449 9.44 5.63 9.08
N TYR A 450 10.03 6.73 9.53
CA TYR A 450 10.52 6.84 10.90
C TYR A 450 9.39 6.70 11.91
N ASP A 451 8.29 7.41 11.70
CA ASP A 451 7.08 7.31 12.53
C ASP A 451 6.52 5.88 12.52
N TRP A 452 6.44 5.25 11.34
CA TRP A 452 5.99 3.87 11.18
C TRP A 452 6.88 2.88 11.93
N LYS A 453 8.19 2.99 11.79
CA LYS A 453 9.15 2.12 12.45
C LYS A 453 9.02 2.16 13.98
N ASN A 454 8.73 3.34 14.53
CA ASN A 454 8.59 3.58 15.97
C ASN A 454 7.15 3.35 16.49
N LYS A 455 6.17 3.13 15.63
CA LYS A 455 4.80 2.79 16.05
C LYS A 455 4.80 1.49 16.86
N LYS A 456 4.26 1.53 18.09
CA LYS A 456 4.08 0.33 18.91
C LYS A 456 3.08 -0.62 18.26
N PRO A 457 3.23 -1.94 18.37
CA PRO A 457 2.20 -2.88 18.00
C PRO A 457 0.88 -2.55 18.69
N GLN A 458 -0.24 -2.87 18.06
CA GLN A 458 -1.56 -2.78 18.69
C GLN A 458 -2.23 -4.14 18.68
N SER A 459 -2.99 -4.41 19.73
CA SER A 459 -3.89 -5.56 19.77
C SER A 459 -5.19 -5.24 19.02
N ILE A 460 -5.77 -6.27 18.44
CA ILE A 460 -7.14 -6.22 17.92
C ILE A 460 -8.04 -6.64 19.07
N PRO A 461 -8.97 -5.78 19.54
CA PRO A 461 -9.86 -6.13 20.62
C PRO A 461 -10.81 -7.25 20.18
N LYS A 462 -11.15 -8.13 21.10
CA LYS A 462 -12.19 -9.15 20.93
C LYS A 462 -13.27 -8.92 21.97
N TYR A 463 -14.46 -8.57 21.50
CA TYR A 463 -15.62 -8.32 22.34
C TYR A 463 -16.37 -9.63 22.59
N ASN A 464 -16.99 -9.74 23.77
CA ASN A 464 -17.94 -10.81 24.06
C ASN A 464 -19.28 -10.44 23.41
N VAL A 465 -19.71 -11.24 22.44
CA VAL A 465 -20.87 -11.02 21.56
C VAL A 465 -21.75 -12.27 21.52
N ASP A 466 -22.98 -12.12 21.04
CA ASP A 466 -23.93 -13.22 20.84
C ASP A 466 -23.84 -13.70 19.35
N ASP A 467 -22.80 -14.48 19.05
CA ASP A 467 -22.54 -15.00 17.70
C ASP A 467 -23.60 -16.04 17.27
N GLU A 468 -24.19 -16.80 18.19
CA GLU A 468 -25.26 -17.75 17.89
C GLU A 468 -26.50 -17.06 17.34
N ARG A 469 -26.84 -15.90 17.88
CA ARG A 469 -27.94 -15.10 17.34
C ARG A 469 -27.68 -14.62 15.93
N VAL A 470 -26.45 -14.20 15.62
CA VAL A 470 -26.08 -13.81 14.23
C VAL A 470 -26.19 -15.00 13.30
N LYS A 471 -25.62 -16.16 13.65
CA LYS A 471 -25.73 -17.40 12.87
C LYS A 471 -27.19 -17.75 12.57
N SER A 472 -28.06 -17.68 13.60
CA SER A 472 -29.48 -17.98 13.42
C SER A 472 -30.16 -17.04 12.40
N VAL A 473 -29.89 -15.73 12.47
CA VAL A 473 -30.45 -14.75 11.53
C VAL A 473 -29.97 -15.02 10.11
N LEU A 474 -28.64 -15.20 9.92
CA LEU A 474 -28.05 -15.45 8.61
C LEU A 474 -28.55 -16.75 8.01
N TYR A 475 -28.67 -17.80 8.81
CA TYR A 475 -29.20 -19.10 8.39
C TYR A 475 -30.66 -19.00 7.93
N SER A 476 -31.53 -18.29 8.69
CA SER A 476 -32.93 -18.10 8.30
C SER A 476 -33.07 -17.38 6.96
N CYS A 477 -32.27 -16.31 6.76
CA CYS A 477 -32.28 -15.57 5.48
C CYS A 477 -31.81 -16.45 4.29
N LYS A 478 -30.78 -17.27 4.51
CA LYS A 478 -30.30 -18.21 3.48
C LYS A 478 -31.32 -19.27 3.11
N LEU A 479 -32.04 -19.82 4.11
CA LEU A 479 -33.13 -20.79 3.87
C LEU A 479 -34.29 -20.21 3.03
N GLU A 480 -34.57 -18.92 3.22
CA GLU A 480 -35.55 -18.17 2.46
C GLU A 480 -35.04 -17.71 1.08
N GLY A 481 -33.79 -18.02 0.73
CA GLY A 481 -33.15 -17.59 -0.52
C GLY A 481 -32.89 -16.08 -0.61
N ARG A 482 -32.92 -15.37 0.53
CA ARG A 482 -32.70 -13.92 0.59
C ARG A 482 -31.25 -13.61 0.87
N LEU A 483 -30.64 -12.83 -0.02
CA LEU A 483 -29.28 -12.33 0.14
C LEU A 483 -29.23 -10.93 0.81
N GLU A 484 -30.33 -10.18 0.73
CA GLU A 484 -30.52 -8.89 1.37
C GLU A 484 -31.30 -9.06 2.68
N LEU A 485 -30.75 -8.58 3.78
CA LEU A 485 -31.37 -8.60 5.09
C LEU A 485 -32.22 -7.33 5.26
N GLY A 486 -33.45 -7.49 5.78
CA GLY A 486 -34.29 -6.36 6.15
C GLY A 486 -33.77 -5.60 7.35
N GLU A 487 -34.36 -4.42 7.61
CA GLU A 487 -33.93 -3.56 8.74
C GLU A 487 -34.03 -4.28 10.09
N LEU A 488 -35.07 -5.11 10.29
CA LEU A 488 -35.25 -5.84 11.54
C LEU A 488 -34.18 -6.90 11.78
N GLU A 489 -33.77 -7.62 10.73
CA GLU A 489 -32.68 -8.60 10.79
C GLU A 489 -31.34 -7.90 11.03
N ALA A 490 -31.04 -6.82 10.28
CA ALA A 490 -29.84 -6.01 10.49
C ALA A 490 -29.74 -5.50 11.94
N ARG A 491 -30.84 -5.00 12.50
CA ARG A 491 -30.91 -4.56 13.90
C ARG A 491 -30.64 -5.70 14.89
N LYS A 492 -31.12 -6.93 14.63
CA LYS A 492 -30.83 -8.10 15.48
C LYS A 492 -29.34 -8.43 15.48
N ILE A 493 -28.67 -8.38 14.30
CA ILE A 493 -27.24 -8.63 14.16
C ILE A 493 -26.43 -7.55 14.91
N LEU A 494 -26.72 -6.28 14.67
CA LEU A 494 -26.01 -5.18 15.33
C LEU A 494 -26.17 -5.21 16.85
N LYS A 495 -27.38 -5.54 17.35
CA LYS A 495 -27.65 -5.71 18.78
C LYS A 495 -26.85 -6.87 19.39
N ALA A 496 -26.69 -7.99 18.67
CA ALA A 496 -25.88 -9.12 19.10
C ALA A 496 -24.41 -8.73 19.32
N TYR A 497 -23.90 -7.76 18.52
CA TYR A 497 -22.57 -7.17 18.66
C TYR A 497 -22.53 -5.95 19.60
N ARG A 498 -23.62 -5.69 20.33
CA ARG A 498 -23.77 -4.57 21.28
C ARG A 498 -23.46 -3.22 20.64
N ILE A 499 -23.80 -3.06 19.35
CA ILE A 499 -23.74 -1.77 18.65
C ILE A 499 -25.01 -1.00 19.05
N PRO A 500 -24.88 0.25 19.54
CA PRO A 500 -26.02 1.03 20.00
C PRO A 500 -26.99 1.35 18.86
N LEU A 501 -28.27 1.07 19.09
CA LEU A 501 -29.36 1.28 18.13
C LEU A 501 -30.38 2.25 18.72
N SER A 502 -31.01 3.08 17.90
CA SER A 502 -32.20 3.83 18.27
C SER A 502 -33.32 2.86 18.71
N LYS A 503 -34.18 3.29 19.64
CA LYS A 503 -35.38 2.51 19.95
C LYS A 503 -36.24 2.44 18.69
N ALA A 504 -36.74 1.28 18.36
CA ALA A 504 -37.65 1.09 17.22
C ALA A 504 -38.46 -0.17 17.42
N GLU A 505 -39.75 -0.09 17.09
CA GLU A 505 -40.68 -1.19 17.18
C GLU A 505 -41.62 -1.24 15.97
N LEU A 506 -41.96 -2.44 15.51
CA LEU A 506 -42.79 -2.64 14.34
C LEU A 506 -44.28 -2.55 14.74
N ALA A 507 -44.99 -1.62 14.12
CA ALA A 507 -46.45 -1.51 14.20
C ALA A 507 -47.07 -2.18 12.97
N ARG A 508 -48.06 -3.05 13.20
CA ARG A 508 -48.79 -3.72 12.12
C ARG A 508 -50.07 -2.98 11.72
N ASP A 509 -50.52 -2.10 12.60
CA ASP A 509 -51.67 -1.25 12.39
C ASP A 509 -51.44 0.14 13.04
N ILE A 510 -52.35 1.07 12.76
CA ILE A 510 -52.24 2.47 13.24
C ILE A 510 -52.32 2.57 14.75
N GLU A 511 -53.15 1.75 15.42
CA GLU A 511 -53.32 1.80 16.86
C GLU A 511 -52.05 1.34 17.60
N GLN A 512 -51.41 0.31 17.08
CA GLN A 512 -50.07 -0.08 17.56
C GLN A 512 -49.04 1.02 17.35
N ALA A 513 -49.07 1.72 16.20
CA ALA A 513 -48.13 2.81 15.92
C ALA A 513 -48.31 3.97 16.91
N LYS A 514 -49.57 4.36 17.23
CA LYS A 514 -49.88 5.39 18.22
C LYS A 514 -49.37 5.02 19.63
N ARG A 515 -49.67 3.78 20.06
CA ARG A 515 -49.20 3.29 21.36
C ARG A 515 -47.66 3.32 21.45
N ILE A 516 -46.96 2.78 20.46
CA ILE A 516 -45.51 2.73 20.44
C ILE A 516 -44.90 4.16 20.46
N ALA A 517 -45.45 5.07 19.65
CA ALA A 517 -44.99 6.45 19.58
C ALA A 517 -45.24 7.21 20.91
N SER A 518 -46.39 6.98 21.57
CA SER A 518 -46.67 7.55 22.88
C SER A 518 -45.70 7.05 23.95
N GLU A 519 -45.37 5.74 23.93
CA GLU A 519 -44.39 5.15 24.88
C GLU A 519 -42.96 5.63 24.63
N MET A 520 -42.58 5.85 23.33
CA MET A 520 -41.26 6.37 22.97
C MET A 520 -41.09 7.86 23.26
N GLY A 521 -42.16 8.61 23.14
CA GLY A 521 -42.18 10.08 23.17
C GLY A 521 -41.94 10.70 21.79
N TYR A 522 -42.76 11.70 21.48
CA TYR A 522 -42.60 12.47 20.23
C TYR A 522 -41.43 13.45 20.30
N PRO A 523 -40.79 13.80 19.16
CA PRO A 523 -41.10 13.34 17.81
C PRO A 523 -40.52 11.96 17.48
N VAL A 524 -41.19 11.24 16.56
CA VAL A 524 -40.77 9.93 16.06
C VAL A 524 -40.50 9.94 14.56
N VAL A 525 -39.89 8.86 14.05
CA VAL A 525 -39.67 8.57 12.62
C VAL A 525 -40.52 7.34 12.27
N LEU A 526 -41.24 7.41 11.17
CA LEU A 526 -41.98 6.28 10.60
C LEU A 526 -41.26 5.76 9.37
N LYS A 527 -41.07 4.43 9.27
CA LYS A 527 -40.43 3.79 8.14
C LYS A 527 -41.22 2.55 7.68
N ILE A 528 -41.48 2.44 6.41
CA ILE A 528 -42.09 1.21 5.84
C ILE A 528 -41.16 0.02 6.02
N VAL A 529 -41.70 -1.14 6.37
CA VAL A 529 -40.99 -2.42 6.43
C VAL A 529 -41.57 -3.37 5.39
N SER A 530 -40.77 -3.71 4.40
CA SER A 530 -41.15 -4.62 3.34
C SER A 530 -39.91 -5.33 2.79
N PRO A 531 -39.93 -6.63 2.52
CA PRO A 531 -38.85 -7.35 1.88
C PRO A 531 -38.61 -6.92 0.41
N ASN A 532 -39.61 -6.27 -0.20
CA ASN A 532 -39.55 -5.86 -1.59
C ASN A 532 -39.06 -4.40 -1.78
N ILE A 533 -38.93 -3.63 -0.69
CA ILE A 533 -38.57 -2.20 -0.76
C ILE A 533 -37.19 -2.00 -0.16
N LEU A 534 -36.20 -1.84 -1.04
CA LEU A 534 -34.80 -1.58 -0.63
C LEU A 534 -34.54 -0.10 -0.38
N HIS A 535 -35.09 0.79 -1.22
CA HIS A 535 -34.93 2.24 -1.13
C HIS A 535 -36.25 2.89 -0.66
N LYS A 536 -36.40 2.98 0.65
CA LYS A 536 -37.65 3.46 1.27
C LYS A 536 -37.96 4.92 0.93
N THR A 537 -36.92 5.74 0.77
CA THR A 537 -37.05 7.17 0.42
C THR A 537 -37.66 7.36 -0.96
N ASP A 538 -37.29 6.53 -1.94
CA ASP A 538 -37.71 6.67 -3.34
C ASP A 538 -39.22 6.41 -3.52
N VAL A 539 -39.79 5.64 -2.62
CA VAL A 539 -41.24 5.30 -2.63
C VAL A 539 -42.02 6.11 -1.59
N GLY A 540 -41.42 7.13 -0.98
CA GLY A 540 -42.07 7.93 0.07
C GLY A 540 -42.31 7.14 1.38
N GLY A 541 -41.57 6.05 1.60
CA GLY A 541 -41.72 5.14 2.72
C GLY A 541 -41.10 5.59 4.05
N ILE A 542 -40.63 6.85 4.16
CA ILE A 542 -40.05 7.44 5.36
C ILE A 542 -40.69 8.80 5.66
N LYS A 543 -41.12 8.99 6.92
CA LYS A 543 -41.53 10.30 7.45
C LYS A 543 -40.74 10.61 8.72
N VAL A 544 -40.04 11.74 8.72
CA VAL A 544 -39.17 12.20 9.80
C VAL A 544 -39.83 13.38 10.54
N GLY A 545 -39.67 13.41 11.87
CA GLY A 545 -40.14 14.55 12.65
C GLY A 545 -41.66 14.54 12.92
N VAL A 546 -42.24 13.37 13.04
CA VAL A 546 -43.66 13.22 13.39
C VAL A 546 -43.83 13.62 14.83
N GLY A 547 -44.44 14.81 15.07
CA GLY A 547 -44.42 15.53 16.34
C GLY A 547 -45.56 15.24 17.27
N ASP A 548 -46.64 14.64 16.80
CA ASP A 548 -47.85 14.35 17.59
C ASP A 548 -48.66 13.22 16.94
N GLU A 549 -49.70 12.77 17.66
CA GLU A 549 -50.56 11.66 17.26
C GLU A 549 -51.31 11.91 15.93
N LYS A 550 -51.81 13.15 15.73
CA LYS A 550 -52.53 13.50 14.51
C LYS A 550 -51.59 13.44 13.28
N LYS A 551 -50.40 13.99 13.40
CA LYS A 551 -49.37 13.90 12.34
C LYS A 551 -48.92 12.46 12.13
N LEU A 552 -48.97 11.61 13.15
CA LEU A 552 -48.65 10.21 13.02
C LEU A 552 -49.67 9.50 12.13
N GLU A 553 -50.97 9.74 12.35
CA GLU A 553 -52.06 9.20 11.52
C GLU A 553 -51.88 9.62 10.03
N GLU A 554 -51.76 10.92 9.80
CA GLU A 554 -51.53 11.48 8.46
C GLU A 554 -50.32 10.87 7.79
N SER A 555 -49.20 10.76 8.52
CA SER A 555 -47.94 10.21 7.99
C SER A 555 -47.99 8.69 7.73
N TYR A 556 -48.75 7.97 8.56
CA TYR A 556 -48.94 6.53 8.41
C TYR A 556 -49.71 6.21 7.12
N ASP A 557 -50.85 6.92 6.91
CA ASP A 557 -51.66 6.78 5.71
C ASP A 557 -50.92 7.22 4.43
N ASP A 558 -50.18 8.34 4.51
CA ASP A 558 -49.34 8.83 3.43
C ASP A 558 -48.29 7.79 3.00
N ILE A 559 -47.61 7.14 3.94
CA ILE A 559 -46.62 6.10 3.64
C ILE A 559 -47.32 4.94 2.93
N LEU A 560 -48.42 4.43 3.44
CA LEU A 560 -49.15 3.30 2.83
C LEU A 560 -49.67 3.65 1.46
N PHE A 561 -50.22 4.85 1.26
CA PHE A 561 -50.69 5.34 -0.01
C PHE A 561 -49.56 5.44 -1.03
N SER A 562 -48.45 6.08 -0.65
CA SER A 562 -47.29 6.25 -1.53
C SER A 562 -46.71 4.90 -1.95
N VAL A 563 -46.50 3.99 -1.00
CA VAL A 563 -45.95 2.67 -1.28
C VAL A 563 -46.87 1.86 -2.19
N LYS A 564 -48.17 1.85 -1.95
CA LYS A 564 -49.13 1.17 -2.83
C LYS A 564 -49.17 1.77 -4.25
N ARG A 565 -48.97 3.07 -4.37
CA ARG A 565 -48.91 3.77 -5.67
C ARG A 565 -47.65 3.42 -6.46
N TYR A 566 -46.48 3.41 -5.83
CA TYR A 566 -45.20 3.19 -6.50
C TYR A 566 -44.85 1.70 -6.64
N MET A 567 -45.29 0.85 -5.68
CA MET A 567 -45.02 -0.59 -5.67
C MET A 567 -46.28 -1.37 -5.24
N PRO A 568 -47.29 -1.49 -6.10
CA PRO A 568 -48.60 -2.11 -5.76
C PRO A 568 -48.50 -3.55 -5.26
N GLN A 569 -47.45 -4.27 -5.68
CA GLN A 569 -47.22 -5.68 -5.35
C GLN A 569 -46.30 -5.89 -4.15
N ALA A 570 -45.88 -4.81 -3.48
CA ALA A 570 -44.97 -4.93 -2.33
C ALA A 570 -45.68 -5.60 -1.13
N ASN A 571 -45.05 -6.60 -0.56
CA ASN A 571 -45.51 -7.22 0.68
C ASN A 571 -45.12 -6.34 1.87
N ILE A 572 -46.10 -5.64 2.48
CA ILE A 572 -45.88 -4.72 3.59
C ILE A 572 -46.01 -5.52 4.89
N SER A 573 -44.91 -5.59 5.66
CA SER A 573 -44.86 -6.23 6.97
C SER A 573 -45.39 -5.31 8.11
N GLY A 574 -45.41 -4.00 7.88
CA GLY A 574 -45.83 -2.97 8.82
C GLY A 574 -45.05 -1.67 8.67
N ILE A 575 -45.20 -0.77 9.63
CA ILE A 575 -44.43 0.49 9.74
C ILE A 575 -43.61 0.44 11.05
N LEU A 576 -42.31 0.66 10.91
CA LEU A 576 -41.39 0.79 12.04
C LEU A 576 -41.53 2.20 12.63
N VAL A 577 -41.92 2.25 13.88
CA VAL A 577 -41.93 3.49 14.68
C VAL A 577 -40.57 3.57 15.39
N GLN A 578 -39.81 4.64 15.16
CA GLN A 578 -38.47 4.79 15.67
C GLN A 578 -38.30 6.13 16.38
N GLU A 579 -37.56 6.15 17.51
CA GLU A 579 -37.22 7.39 18.21
C GLU A 579 -36.41 8.32 17.30
N MET A 580 -36.72 9.61 17.34
CA MET A 580 -35.97 10.63 16.64
C MET A 580 -34.78 11.08 17.47
N VAL A 581 -33.58 10.88 16.97
CA VAL A 581 -32.33 11.32 17.62
C VAL A 581 -32.11 12.81 17.36
N LEU A 582 -32.09 13.62 18.40
CA LEU A 582 -31.84 15.06 18.34
C LEU A 582 -30.39 15.40 18.66
N GLU A 583 -29.96 16.64 18.35
CA GLU A 583 -28.59 17.15 18.62
C GLU A 583 -27.49 16.19 18.20
N LYS A 584 -27.42 15.85 16.91
CA LYS A 584 -26.57 14.83 16.33
C LYS A 584 -25.75 15.35 15.16
N LYS A 585 -24.61 14.73 14.91
CA LYS A 585 -23.92 14.75 13.61
C LYS A 585 -24.06 13.40 12.95
N GLU A 586 -24.22 13.39 11.64
CA GLU A 586 -24.40 12.17 10.86
C GLU A 586 -23.06 11.68 10.31
N THR A 587 -22.77 10.43 10.55
CA THR A 587 -21.61 9.73 9.99
C THR A 587 -22.07 8.45 9.31
N ILE A 588 -21.21 7.88 8.49
CA ILE A 588 -21.48 6.64 7.76
C ILE A 588 -20.36 5.63 8.01
N ILE A 589 -20.73 4.37 8.18
CA ILE A 589 -19.81 3.24 8.19
C ILE A 589 -20.28 2.25 7.15
N GLY A 590 -19.43 2.01 6.13
CA GLY A 590 -19.69 1.05 5.07
C GLY A 590 -18.75 -0.14 5.15
N ILE A 591 -19.24 -1.30 4.72
CA ILE A 591 -18.44 -2.51 4.49
C ILE A 591 -18.62 -2.92 3.04
N SER A 592 -17.53 -3.28 2.40
CA SER A 592 -17.53 -3.94 1.11
C SER A 592 -16.45 -5.01 1.08
N GLU A 593 -16.70 -6.12 0.41
CA GLU A 593 -15.70 -7.17 0.24
C GLU A 593 -14.80 -6.87 -0.95
N ASP A 594 -13.48 -6.90 -0.71
CA ASP A 594 -12.49 -6.86 -1.78
C ASP A 594 -12.02 -8.31 -2.06
N PRO A 595 -11.96 -8.72 -3.35
CA PRO A 595 -11.65 -10.10 -3.71
C PRO A 595 -10.24 -10.57 -3.31
N GLN A 596 -9.31 -9.65 -3.05
CA GLN A 596 -7.94 -9.97 -2.66
C GLN A 596 -7.68 -9.79 -1.16
N PHE A 597 -8.30 -8.76 -0.55
CA PHE A 597 -8.03 -8.35 0.83
C PHE A 597 -9.14 -8.74 1.82
N GLY A 598 -10.32 -9.12 1.34
CA GLY A 598 -11.48 -9.40 2.18
C GLY A 598 -12.23 -8.14 2.64
N PRO A 599 -12.88 -8.16 3.80
CA PRO A 599 -13.76 -7.07 4.23
C PRO A 599 -13.02 -5.74 4.40
N MET A 600 -13.47 -4.71 3.71
CA MET A 600 -12.96 -3.35 3.75
C MET A 600 -13.97 -2.44 4.45
N ILE A 601 -13.52 -1.73 5.47
CA ILE A 601 -14.30 -0.80 6.27
C ILE A 601 -14.12 0.60 5.70
N MET A 602 -15.22 1.30 5.47
CA MET A 602 -15.29 2.71 5.09
C MET A 602 -15.82 3.52 6.26
N PHE A 603 -15.28 4.72 6.46
CA PHE A 603 -15.81 5.73 7.39
C PHE A 603 -15.84 7.11 6.73
N GLY A 604 -16.90 7.89 6.96
CA GLY A 604 -17.04 9.26 6.49
C GLY A 604 -18.12 10.05 7.25
N LEU A 605 -18.23 11.36 6.97
CA LEU A 605 -19.42 12.12 7.38
C LEU A 605 -20.58 11.80 6.44
N GLY A 606 -21.81 11.77 6.98
CA GLY A 606 -23.03 11.51 6.21
C GLY A 606 -23.48 12.68 5.32
N GLY A 607 -24.53 12.45 4.53
CA GLY A 607 -25.11 13.45 3.65
C GLY A 607 -24.17 13.87 2.52
N ILE A 608 -24.21 15.15 2.14
CA ILE A 608 -23.45 15.71 0.99
C ILE A 608 -21.93 15.47 1.07
N TYR A 609 -21.37 15.27 2.26
CA TYR A 609 -19.93 15.03 2.43
C TYR A 609 -19.48 13.71 1.83
N VAL A 610 -20.31 12.67 1.92
CA VAL A 610 -20.04 11.38 1.27
C VAL A 610 -20.48 11.38 -0.18
N GLU A 611 -21.68 11.86 -0.46
CA GLU A 611 -22.30 11.77 -1.78
C GLU A 611 -21.55 12.63 -2.82
N VAL A 612 -21.22 13.86 -2.46
CA VAL A 612 -20.61 14.84 -3.36
C VAL A 612 -19.09 14.91 -3.21
N LEU A 613 -18.60 15.07 -1.97
CA LEU A 613 -17.16 15.29 -1.72
C LEU A 613 -16.36 13.99 -1.65
N LYS A 614 -17.01 12.83 -1.48
CA LYS A 614 -16.37 11.52 -1.33
C LYS A 614 -15.28 11.52 -0.26
N ASP A 615 -15.51 12.28 0.83
CA ASP A 615 -14.56 12.43 1.94
C ASP A 615 -14.66 11.23 2.89
N VAL A 616 -13.95 10.19 2.54
CA VAL A 616 -14.00 8.90 3.23
C VAL A 616 -12.61 8.32 3.44
N SER A 617 -12.46 7.51 4.48
CA SER A 617 -11.26 6.72 4.78
C SER A 617 -11.57 5.22 4.72
N PHE A 618 -10.54 4.41 4.43
CA PHE A 618 -10.69 2.96 4.29
C PHE A 618 -9.64 2.18 5.09
N ARG A 619 -10.04 0.99 5.61
CA ARG A 619 -9.14 -0.01 6.22
C ARG A 619 -9.64 -1.41 5.91
N ILE A 620 -8.71 -2.37 5.85
CA ILE A 620 -9.04 -3.79 5.76
C ILE A 620 -9.27 -4.33 7.18
N ALA A 621 -10.36 -5.07 7.40
CA ALA A 621 -10.62 -5.72 8.67
C ALA A 621 -9.70 -6.97 8.87
N PRO A 622 -9.33 -7.29 10.15
CA PRO A 622 -9.69 -6.62 11.37
C PRO A 622 -8.81 -5.41 11.70
N ILE A 623 -9.38 -4.41 12.40
CA ILE A 623 -8.68 -3.20 12.81
C ILE A 623 -8.57 -3.08 14.34
N GLY A 624 -7.51 -2.40 14.80
CA GLY A 624 -7.34 -2.05 16.20
C GLY A 624 -7.71 -0.59 16.51
N LYS A 625 -7.76 -0.25 17.79
CA LYS A 625 -8.24 1.06 18.28
C LYS A 625 -7.51 2.26 17.64
N ARG A 626 -6.19 2.17 17.47
CA ARG A 626 -5.41 3.23 16.82
C ARG A 626 -5.80 3.40 15.35
N MET A 627 -5.97 2.30 14.61
CA MET A 627 -6.36 2.36 13.19
C MET A 627 -7.76 2.97 13.04
N ALA A 628 -8.71 2.62 13.90
CA ALA A 628 -10.04 3.23 13.90
C ALA A 628 -9.95 4.76 14.13
N ARG A 629 -9.15 5.21 15.09
CA ARG A 629 -8.93 6.64 15.33
C ARG A 629 -8.20 7.34 14.18
N GLU A 630 -7.23 6.68 13.55
CA GLU A 630 -6.56 7.18 12.35
C GLU A 630 -7.56 7.34 11.19
N MET A 631 -8.46 6.36 10.96
CA MET A 631 -9.54 6.48 9.97
C MET A 631 -10.40 7.74 10.19
N ILE A 632 -10.85 7.94 11.43
CA ILE A 632 -11.68 9.10 11.79
C ILE A 632 -10.91 10.41 11.56
N SER A 633 -9.62 10.43 11.83
CA SER A 633 -8.78 11.63 11.69
C SER A 633 -8.36 11.94 10.26
N GLU A 634 -8.44 10.98 9.33
CA GLU A 634 -8.04 11.12 7.94
C GLU A 634 -9.05 11.83 7.05
N ILE A 635 -10.33 11.90 7.44
CA ILE A 635 -11.32 12.64 6.67
C ILE A 635 -11.03 14.14 6.74
N LYS A 636 -11.15 14.84 5.62
CA LYS A 636 -10.89 16.29 5.52
C LYS A 636 -11.81 17.10 6.43
N THR A 637 -13.03 16.61 6.58
CA THR A 637 -14.10 17.23 7.38
C THR A 637 -14.02 16.93 8.89
N ILE A 638 -12.95 16.31 9.37
CA ILE A 638 -12.75 15.94 10.80
C ILE A 638 -13.00 17.12 11.77
N GLN A 639 -12.71 18.34 11.35
CA GLN A 639 -12.91 19.54 12.19
C GLN A 639 -14.38 19.70 12.61
N LEU A 640 -15.34 19.25 11.79
CA LEU A 640 -16.75 19.25 12.14
C LEU A 640 -17.06 18.31 13.33
N LEU A 641 -16.35 17.18 13.43
CA LEU A 641 -16.46 16.26 14.57
C LEU A 641 -15.72 16.78 15.80
N ARG A 642 -14.61 17.50 15.62
CA ARG A 642 -13.84 18.08 16.74
C ARG A 642 -14.50 19.31 17.35
N GLY A 643 -15.54 19.84 16.72
CA GLY A 643 -16.23 21.06 17.11
C GLY A 643 -15.64 22.28 16.44
N ALA A 644 -16.42 22.90 15.55
CA ALA A 644 -16.08 24.13 14.86
C ALA A 644 -16.96 25.27 15.35
N ARG A 645 -16.46 26.50 15.33
CA ARG A 645 -17.23 27.72 15.66
C ARG A 645 -17.94 27.70 17.04
N GLY A 646 -17.29 27.13 18.06
CA GLY A 646 -17.83 27.07 19.42
C GLY A 646 -18.77 25.89 19.72
N GLU A 647 -19.00 25.00 18.74
CA GLU A 647 -19.71 23.76 18.99
C GLU A 647 -18.88 22.78 19.83
N LYS A 648 -19.56 22.03 20.70
CA LYS A 648 -18.91 20.96 21.47
C LYS A 648 -18.49 19.81 20.55
N ALA A 649 -17.33 19.19 20.83
CA ALA A 649 -16.85 18.03 20.10
C ALA A 649 -17.84 16.86 20.14
N SER A 650 -17.90 16.11 19.07
CA SER A 650 -18.64 14.84 18.98
C SER A 650 -17.90 13.71 19.71
N ASP A 651 -18.61 12.66 20.06
CA ASP A 651 -18.06 11.50 20.77
C ASP A 651 -17.28 10.57 19.84
N ILE A 652 -16.02 10.94 19.55
CA ILE A 652 -15.11 10.18 18.69
C ILE A 652 -14.80 8.79 19.26
N ASP A 653 -14.81 8.65 20.59
CA ASP A 653 -14.56 7.35 21.23
C ASP A 653 -15.71 6.38 20.97
N SER A 654 -16.94 6.85 20.93
CA SER A 654 -18.09 6.02 20.58
C SER A 654 -18.06 5.57 19.11
N ILE A 655 -17.65 6.44 18.18
CA ILE A 655 -17.45 6.06 16.77
C ILE A 655 -16.37 4.97 16.70
N THR A 656 -15.27 5.16 17.44
CA THR A 656 -14.17 4.20 17.49
C THR A 656 -14.67 2.82 17.96
N ASP A 657 -15.50 2.75 19.00
CA ASP A 657 -16.04 1.49 19.51
C ASP A 657 -16.96 0.80 18.49
N VAL A 658 -17.83 1.56 17.81
CA VAL A 658 -18.69 1.01 16.74
C VAL A 658 -17.83 0.44 15.59
N LEU A 659 -16.81 1.17 15.12
CA LEU A 659 -15.90 0.69 14.07
C LEU A 659 -15.20 -0.63 14.46
N LEU A 660 -14.78 -0.78 15.71
CA LEU A 660 -14.14 -1.99 16.21
C LEU A 660 -15.11 -3.18 16.28
N ARG A 661 -16.36 -2.96 16.70
CA ARG A 661 -17.40 -3.99 16.73
C ARG A 661 -17.83 -4.42 15.33
N VAL A 662 -17.99 -3.48 14.41
CA VAL A 662 -18.25 -3.76 13.00
C VAL A 662 -17.08 -4.54 12.38
N SER A 663 -15.85 -4.14 12.69
CA SER A 663 -14.65 -4.86 12.24
C SER A 663 -14.63 -6.31 12.74
N GLN A 664 -15.00 -6.56 13.98
CA GLN A 664 -15.11 -7.92 14.51
C GLN A 664 -16.22 -8.69 13.82
N LEU A 665 -17.42 -8.10 13.67
CA LEU A 665 -18.58 -8.72 13.04
C LEU A 665 -18.25 -9.27 11.65
N VAL A 666 -17.66 -8.46 10.77
CA VAL A 666 -17.33 -8.89 9.40
C VAL A 666 -16.10 -9.80 9.33
N THR A 667 -15.33 -9.90 10.39
CA THR A 667 -14.24 -10.87 10.51
C THR A 667 -14.75 -12.22 10.98
N ASP A 668 -15.68 -12.22 11.92
CA ASP A 668 -16.31 -13.44 12.47
C ASP A 668 -17.30 -14.06 11.46
N PHE A 669 -17.95 -13.24 10.63
CA PHE A 669 -18.93 -13.65 9.63
C PHE A 669 -18.56 -13.18 8.21
N PRO A 670 -17.64 -13.90 7.53
CA PRO A 670 -17.20 -13.54 6.17
C PRO A 670 -18.31 -13.56 5.13
N GLU A 671 -19.44 -14.24 5.41
CA GLU A 671 -20.61 -14.22 4.52
C GLU A 671 -21.29 -12.84 4.43
N ILE A 672 -21.01 -11.92 5.33
CA ILE A 672 -21.43 -10.52 5.23
C ILE A 672 -20.51 -9.82 4.22
N VAL A 673 -20.95 -9.69 2.99
CA VAL A 673 -20.15 -9.11 1.88
C VAL A 673 -20.33 -7.59 1.75
N GLU A 674 -21.46 -7.07 2.25
CA GLU A 674 -21.75 -5.63 2.23
C GLU A 674 -22.56 -5.24 3.47
N MET A 675 -22.23 -4.09 4.03
CA MET A 675 -23.00 -3.46 5.11
C MET A 675 -22.94 -1.96 4.95
N ASP A 676 -24.07 -1.29 5.20
CA ASP A 676 -24.15 0.16 5.26
C ASP A 676 -24.87 0.58 6.55
N ILE A 677 -24.17 1.29 7.41
CA ILE A 677 -24.72 1.96 8.59
C ILE A 677 -24.82 3.44 8.23
N ASN A 678 -26.01 3.90 7.88
CA ASN A 678 -26.25 5.23 7.35
C ASN A 678 -27.67 5.73 7.70
N PRO A 679 -27.79 6.67 8.68
CA PRO A 679 -26.69 7.30 9.42
C PRO A 679 -26.29 6.57 10.70
N LEU A 680 -25.03 6.76 11.13
CA LEU A 680 -24.61 6.63 12.53
C LEU A 680 -24.67 8.03 13.14
N PHE A 681 -25.62 8.25 14.03
CA PHE A 681 -25.81 9.51 14.76
C PHE A 681 -24.80 9.65 15.88
N VAL A 682 -23.96 10.67 15.84
CA VAL A 682 -22.95 10.92 16.87
C VAL A 682 -23.36 12.11 17.71
N LYS A 683 -23.47 11.91 19.01
CA LYS A 683 -23.84 12.94 19.98
C LYS A 683 -22.60 13.69 20.48
N LYS A 684 -22.79 14.66 21.36
CA LYS A 684 -21.71 15.40 22.05
C LYS A 684 -20.82 14.42 22.83
N GLN A 685 -19.56 14.81 23.06
CA GLN A 685 -18.57 14.03 23.80
C GLN A 685 -19.15 13.40 25.07
N GLY A 686 -18.95 12.09 25.25
CA GLY A 686 -19.43 11.29 26.38
C GLY A 686 -20.93 10.93 26.35
N LYS A 687 -21.65 11.26 25.25
CA LYS A 687 -23.08 10.92 25.08
C LYS A 687 -23.33 9.78 24.08
N GLY A 688 -22.26 9.22 23.52
CA GLY A 688 -22.30 8.05 22.65
C GLY A 688 -22.71 8.33 21.21
N SER A 689 -22.85 7.24 20.47
CA SER A 689 -23.39 7.21 19.10
C SER A 689 -24.52 6.18 19.00
N ILE A 690 -25.42 6.36 18.04
CA ILE A 690 -26.62 5.54 17.86
C ILE A 690 -26.84 5.30 16.36
N VAL A 691 -27.00 4.04 15.97
CA VAL A 691 -27.34 3.66 14.59
C VAL A 691 -28.79 4.05 14.30
N GLY A 692 -28.99 4.84 13.25
CA GLY A 692 -30.31 5.25 12.76
C GLY A 692 -30.90 4.27 11.74
N ASP A 693 -30.07 3.78 10.83
CA ASP A 693 -30.45 2.78 9.83
C ASP A 693 -29.26 1.88 9.47
N ALA A 694 -29.53 0.65 9.05
CA ALA A 694 -28.52 -0.28 8.62
C ALA A 694 -29.06 -1.26 7.59
N ARG A 695 -28.21 -1.59 6.62
CA ARG A 695 -28.44 -2.63 5.61
C ARG A 695 -27.32 -3.64 5.65
N ILE A 696 -27.63 -4.89 5.40
CA ILE A 696 -26.65 -5.99 5.34
C ILE A 696 -26.97 -6.85 4.14
N ARG A 697 -25.96 -7.20 3.35
CA ARG A 697 -26.03 -8.16 2.26
C ARG A 697 -25.05 -9.30 2.52
N ILE A 698 -25.53 -10.50 2.27
CA ILE A 698 -24.72 -11.72 2.38
C ILE A 698 -24.36 -12.27 1.00
N GLY A 699 -23.21 -12.94 0.93
CA GLY A 699 -22.77 -13.65 -0.25
C GLY A 699 -23.65 -14.88 -0.52
N GLY A 700 -23.88 -15.18 -1.81
CA GLY A 700 -24.63 -16.34 -2.26
C GLY A 700 -23.83 -17.62 -2.23
#